data_8687328b0f35abc04c06ff358dbce1e0
#
_entry.id   8687328b0f35abc04c06ff358dbce1e0
#
_cell.length_a   1.000
_cell.length_b   1.000
_cell.length_c   1.000
_cell.angle_alpha   90.00
_cell.angle_beta   90.00
_cell.angle_gamma   90.00
#
_symmetry.space_group_name_H-M   'P 1'
#
loop_
_entity.id
_entity.type
_entity.pdbx_description
1 polymer ?
#
loop_
_entity_poly.entity_id
_entity_poly.type
_entity_poly.pdbx_seq_one_letter_code
_entity_poly.pdbx_strand_id
1 'polypeptide(L)'
;MIDKKMLDRVKELSQYRLVDERPVEEMNSYGMVLEHKKSGARIFLMSCEDDNKVFSIGFRTPPQDSTGLPHILEHSVLEGSEKFPVKDPFVELVKGSLNTFLNAMTYPDKTVYPVASCNDRDFQNLMDVYLDGVLHPSIYREPKIFLQEGWHYEMEETDSPLIINGVVYNEMKGAFSSPESVLDRYTKAVLFPDTPYRHESGGDPACIPDLTYEQFIAFHKNYYHPANSFIYLYGDMDMAEKLEWLDRAYLSQYDRTDFTLDSRIPMQEPFKEPIERETTYSVTAEEGTKGRTYLSLNTVVGTDLDPELYVAFQILEYALIDAPGAPLKQALIDAHIGQDILGGYDNGILQPCFSVIAKNAEREQKGEFLAVVKGTLRRLADQGIDRKSLLAGLNYYEFRYREADYGSAPKGLMYGLWSMDSWLYDGDPMLHLQYQKTFDFLKKAVSEGYFENLIRGYLLDNPHEAFVIVSPCTDQTAREDEALAERLKAYRDSLSEEERSEIVRKTKELKAYQEEPSSQEDLEKIPMLQRSDIEKKAEGFSYEVKEESGIPVIHSPLFTSGIGYLKVLFDFSVLPDEDIPYGALLKSVLGYVDTEHYSYSDLTSEIYLNSGGLDFSVGGSQKMGEPGNFTGTFTASVKVLYEKLDFAFEMLEEILLRSKLTDEKRLGEILDETMSRARMRLENSSHSSAAMRAASYYSPLSSFYDRTGGIGFYQFLEKITERCSKEEGYRLKLGKKLMEVAKTLFTASNMTVSYTADEEGYGRLPAALAAFKAVLPEGNGIRYPYEFKPELKNEGFRTASQVNYVACCGTFGESTYTGALKVLKVILNYEYLWVNLRVKGGAYGCMSSFGRNGETMLVSYRDPKLGETNRVYEGIPEYLRTFSIDDRDMTKYVIGAFSELDAPLNPAAKGARNLGAWLSGVTDEMIQRERDQVLNVTQEDIRALAGLLESVLNTGALCAIGNDQQIVNEQELFNEIKHLYH
;
A
#
# COMPACT_ATOMS: atom_id res chain seq x y z
N MET A 1 23.38 -22.64 -4.83
CA MET A 1 24.54 -22.67 -3.85
C MET A 1 25.29 -21.35 -3.97
N ILE A 2 25.47 -20.66 -2.87
CA ILE A 2 26.21 -19.37 -2.82
C ILE A 2 27.57 -19.55 -3.52
N ASP A 3 27.89 -18.71 -4.50
CA ASP A 3 29.14 -18.79 -5.25
C ASP A 3 30.34 -18.28 -4.42
N LYS A 4 31.01 -19.23 -3.76
CA LYS A 4 32.20 -18.90 -2.93
C LYS A 4 33.34 -18.25 -3.74
N LYS A 5 33.50 -18.60 -5.02
CA LYS A 5 34.55 -18.00 -5.87
C LYS A 5 34.27 -16.51 -6.14
N MET A 6 33.00 -16.18 -6.34
CA MET A 6 32.57 -14.80 -6.49
C MET A 6 32.81 -14.01 -5.21
N LEU A 7 32.48 -14.58 -4.03
CA LEU A 7 32.74 -13.93 -2.73
C LEU A 7 34.24 -13.73 -2.47
N ASP A 8 35.10 -14.70 -2.86
CA ASP A 8 36.55 -14.54 -2.74
C ASP A 8 37.07 -13.41 -3.66
N ARG A 9 36.54 -13.25 -4.87
CA ARG A 9 36.85 -12.12 -5.76
C ARG A 9 36.47 -10.79 -5.12
N VAL A 10 35.32 -10.68 -4.45
CA VAL A 10 34.93 -9.47 -3.71
C VAL A 10 35.98 -9.07 -2.69
N LYS A 11 36.55 -10.04 -1.96
CA LYS A 11 37.60 -9.79 -0.94
C LYS A 11 38.94 -9.32 -1.56
N GLU A 12 39.20 -9.67 -2.80
CA GLU A 12 40.41 -9.27 -3.53
C GLU A 12 40.33 -7.84 -4.07
N LEU A 13 39.16 -7.20 -4.08
CA LEU A 13 38.98 -5.82 -4.58
C LEU A 13 39.68 -4.81 -3.66
N SER A 14 40.81 -4.27 -4.12
CA SER A 14 41.66 -3.39 -3.33
C SER A 14 41.01 -2.06 -2.96
N GLN A 15 39.97 -1.62 -3.71
CA GLN A 15 39.22 -0.38 -3.51
C GLN A 15 38.32 -0.43 -2.29
N TYR A 16 37.97 -1.65 -1.84
CA TYR A 16 37.05 -1.87 -0.73
C TYR A 16 37.78 -2.40 0.50
N ARG A 17 37.24 -2.10 1.66
CA ARG A 17 37.62 -2.66 2.93
C ARG A 17 36.46 -3.54 3.42
N LEU A 18 36.72 -4.83 3.63
CA LEU A 18 35.78 -5.70 4.28
C LEU A 18 35.66 -5.31 5.76
N VAL A 19 34.44 -5.05 6.21
CA VAL A 19 34.11 -4.69 7.60
C VAL A 19 33.62 -5.92 8.36
N ASP A 20 32.69 -6.67 7.75
CA ASP A 20 32.12 -7.90 8.32
C ASP A 20 31.63 -8.84 7.21
N GLU A 21 31.60 -10.14 7.47
CA GLU A 21 31.00 -11.14 6.61
C GLU A 21 30.50 -12.34 7.41
N ARG A 22 29.31 -12.84 7.06
CA ARG A 22 28.76 -14.06 7.65
C ARG A 22 27.54 -14.60 6.89
N PRO A 23 27.19 -15.89 7.07
CA PRO A 23 25.93 -16.41 6.57
C PRO A 23 24.75 -15.74 7.31
N VAL A 24 23.67 -15.49 6.56
CA VAL A 24 22.35 -15.11 7.06
C VAL A 24 21.43 -16.28 6.71
N GLU A 25 21.43 -17.29 7.60
CA GLU A 25 20.80 -18.59 7.34
C GLU A 25 19.29 -18.44 7.15
N GLU A 26 18.66 -17.53 7.91
CA GLU A 26 17.24 -17.23 7.84
C GLU A 26 16.78 -16.77 6.44
N MET A 27 17.67 -16.08 5.72
CA MET A 27 17.43 -15.58 4.36
C MET A 27 18.05 -16.47 3.26
N ASN A 28 18.63 -17.61 3.64
CA ASN A 28 19.40 -18.47 2.74
C ASN A 28 20.43 -17.67 1.91
N SER A 29 21.12 -16.72 2.56
CA SER A 29 22.00 -15.74 1.94
C SER A 29 23.36 -15.66 2.64
N TYR A 30 24.31 -15.00 1.99
CA TYR A 30 25.60 -14.65 2.58
C TYR A 30 25.77 -13.12 2.59
N GLY A 31 25.88 -12.55 3.79
CA GLY A 31 26.03 -11.12 4.00
C GLY A 31 27.49 -10.69 4.01
N MET A 32 27.82 -9.57 3.36
CA MET A 32 29.13 -8.90 3.42
C MET A 32 28.93 -7.41 3.59
N VAL A 33 29.60 -6.83 4.58
CA VAL A 33 29.63 -5.37 4.82
C VAL A 33 30.95 -4.82 4.38
N LEU A 34 30.93 -3.84 3.47
CA LEU A 34 32.10 -3.22 2.89
C LEU A 34 32.09 -1.71 3.07
N GLU A 35 33.27 -1.12 3.04
CA GLU A 35 33.48 0.34 2.93
C GLU A 35 34.35 0.64 1.71
N HIS A 36 33.91 1.52 0.85
CA HIS A 36 34.74 2.05 -0.25
C HIS A 36 35.78 3.01 0.31
N LYS A 37 37.06 2.68 0.17
CA LYS A 37 38.18 3.36 0.86
C LYS A 37 38.32 4.85 0.51
N LYS A 38 38.11 5.21 -0.77
CA LYS A 38 38.26 6.57 -1.24
C LYS A 38 37.10 7.46 -0.85
N SER A 39 35.89 7.06 -1.17
CA SER A 39 34.68 7.89 -0.96
C SER A 39 34.08 7.76 0.43
N GLY A 40 34.32 6.64 1.13
CA GLY A 40 33.69 6.33 2.41
C GLY A 40 32.28 5.75 2.31
N ALA A 41 31.82 5.39 1.10
CA ALA A 41 30.52 4.75 0.90
C ALA A 41 30.43 3.43 1.66
N ARG A 42 29.32 3.19 2.34
CA ARG A 42 29.00 1.95 3.05
C ARG A 42 28.22 1.05 2.11
N ILE A 43 28.57 -0.23 2.06
CA ILE A 43 27.95 -1.18 1.14
C ILE A 43 27.60 -2.46 1.89
N PHE A 44 26.37 -2.91 1.72
CA PHE A 44 25.89 -4.19 2.22
C PHE A 44 25.48 -5.09 1.06
N LEU A 45 26.11 -6.24 0.95
CA LEU A 45 25.83 -7.26 -0.05
C LEU A 45 25.10 -8.42 0.60
N MET A 46 24.04 -8.91 -0.03
CA MET A 46 23.35 -10.16 0.29
C MET A 46 23.32 -11.08 -0.95
N SER A 47 24.27 -12.00 -1.03
CA SER A 47 24.34 -12.98 -2.13
C SER A 47 23.44 -14.17 -1.85
N CYS A 48 22.54 -14.50 -2.79
CA CYS A 48 21.60 -15.62 -2.71
C CYS A 48 21.19 -16.10 -4.11
N GLU A 49 20.33 -17.12 -4.21
CA GLU A 49 19.84 -17.69 -5.48
C GLU A 49 18.54 -17.02 -6.00
N ASP A 50 18.19 -15.82 -5.50
CA ASP A 50 17.03 -15.07 -5.97
C ASP A 50 17.39 -14.28 -7.23
N ASP A 51 16.71 -14.56 -8.33
CA ASP A 51 16.90 -13.87 -9.62
C ASP A 51 16.29 -12.47 -9.65
N ASN A 52 15.36 -12.15 -8.71
CA ASN A 52 14.83 -10.80 -8.55
C ASN A 52 15.81 -9.90 -7.78
N LYS A 53 16.78 -9.37 -8.52
CA LYS A 53 17.88 -8.57 -7.98
C LYS A 53 17.38 -7.23 -7.49
N VAL A 54 17.92 -6.77 -6.37
CA VAL A 54 17.61 -5.47 -5.79
C VAL A 54 18.88 -4.65 -5.60
N PHE A 55 18.82 -3.41 -6.00
CA PHE A 55 19.78 -2.36 -5.67
C PHE A 55 19.04 -1.25 -4.94
N SER A 56 19.67 -0.67 -3.93
CA SER A 56 19.24 0.62 -3.40
C SER A 56 20.42 1.47 -2.96
N ILE A 57 20.27 2.79 -3.10
CA ILE A 57 21.12 3.76 -2.44
C ILE A 57 20.27 4.63 -1.54
N GLY A 58 20.61 4.69 -0.25
CA GLY A 58 19.93 5.51 0.74
C GLY A 58 20.87 6.52 1.36
N PHE A 59 20.32 7.62 1.88
CA PHE A 59 21.05 8.65 2.61
C PHE A 59 20.32 8.97 3.91
N ARG A 60 21.09 9.33 4.96
CA ARG A 60 20.50 10.07 6.09
C ARG A 60 20.11 11.45 5.61
N THR A 61 18.82 11.80 5.72
CA THR A 61 18.26 13.08 5.29
C THR A 61 17.37 13.70 6.38
N PRO A 62 17.92 13.92 7.60
CA PRO A 62 17.13 14.46 8.70
C PRO A 62 16.59 15.85 8.35
N PRO A 63 15.24 16.07 8.40
CA PRO A 63 14.65 17.37 8.13
C PRO A 63 15.05 18.38 9.21
N GLN A 64 15.28 19.62 8.81
CA GLN A 64 15.61 20.74 9.72
C GLN A 64 14.39 21.61 10.05
N ASP A 65 13.37 21.50 9.21
CA ASP A 65 12.07 22.17 9.32
C ASP A 65 11.01 21.34 8.59
N SER A 66 9.78 21.82 8.52
CA SER A 66 8.66 21.14 7.86
C SER A 66 8.40 21.62 6.43
N THR A 67 9.40 22.18 5.74
CA THR A 67 9.26 22.63 4.33
C THR A 67 9.22 21.46 3.33
N GLY A 68 9.41 20.21 3.78
CA GLY A 68 9.40 19.03 2.90
C GLY A 68 10.62 18.92 2.00
N LEU A 69 11.72 19.57 2.36
CA LEU A 69 12.94 19.63 1.57
C LEU A 69 13.47 18.22 1.20
N PRO A 70 13.52 17.20 2.10
CA PRO A 70 13.93 15.84 1.73
C PRO A 70 13.04 15.24 0.64
N HIS A 71 11.74 15.43 0.72
CA HIS A 71 10.73 14.88 -0.20
C HIS A 71 10.78 15.59 -1.58
N ILE A 72 10.86 16.91 -1.58
CA ILE A 72 11.00 17.68 -2.83
C ILE A 72 12.30 17.29 -3.55
N LEU A 73 13.40 17.03 -2.82
CA LEU A 73 14.62 16.50 -3.42
C LEU A 73 14.47 15.07 -3.94
N GLU A 74 13.76 14.22 -3.23
CA GLU A 74 13.46 12.86 -3.67
C GLU A 74 12.90 12.85 -5.09
N HIS A 75 11.86 13.66 -5.35
CA HIS A 75 11.27 13.83 -6.68
C HIS A 75 12.27 14.45 -7.66
N SER A 76 12.88 15.55 -7.27
CA SER A 76 13.66 16.41 -8.16
C SER A 76 14.94 15.78 -8.68
N VAL A 77 15.62 14.89 -7.92
CA VAL A 77 16.85 14.24 -8.40
C VAL A 77 16.60 13.24 -9.52
N LEU A 78 15.36 12.78 -9.69
CA LEU A 78 14.94 11.87 -10.76
C LEU A 78 14.44 12.63 -12.01
N GLU A 79 14.45 13.97 -12.00
CA GLU A 79 14.05 14.85 -13.11
C GLU A 79 15.22 15.22 -14.03
N GLY A 80 16.13 14.27 -14.31
CA GLY A 80 17.26 14.41 -15.17
C GLY A 80 18.61 14.50 -14.47
N SER A 81 19.65 14.13 -15.19
CA SER A 81 21.00 14.04 -14.64
C SER A 81 22.07 14.46 -15.67
N GLU A 82 23.34 14.41 -15.27
CA GLU A 82 24.44 14.80 -16.13
C GLU A 82 24.59 13.86 -17.33
N LYS A 83 24.52 12.56 -17.11
CA LYS A 83 24.63 11.52 -18.11
C LYS A 83 23.31 11.31 -18.88
N PHE A 84 22.19 11.52 -18.22
CA PHE A 84 20.84 11.31 -18.73
C PHE A 84 20.01 12.61 -18.65
N PRO A 85 20.26 13.60 -19.52
CA PRO A 85 19.68 14.94 -19.41
C PRO A 85 18.25 15.02 -20.02
N VAL A 86 17.45 13.98 -19.87
CA VAL A 86 16.03 13.98 -20.19
C VAL A 86 15.25 14.56 -19.03
N LYS A 87 14.04 15.08 -19.27
CA LYS A 87 13.23 15.74 -18.25
C LYS A 87 12.73 14.80 -17.15
N ASP A 88 12.51 13.53 -17.44
CA ASP A 88 12.00 12.54 -16.50
C ASP A 88 12.58 11.16 -16.85
N PRO A 89 13.86 10.89 -16.49
CA PRO A 89 14.47 9.57 -16.71
C PRO A 89 13.72 8.44 -15.99
N PHE A 90 13.08 8.75 -14.84
CA PHE A 90 12.27 7.80 -14.10
C PHE A 90 11.10 7.26 -14.94
N VAL A 91 10.31 8.17 -15.54
CA VAL A 91 9.19 7.78 -16.41
C VAL A 91 9.70 7.08 -17.67
N GLU A 92 10.84 7.50 -18.24
CA GLU A 92 11.45 6.80 -19.37
C GLU A 92 11.82 5.34 -19.02
N LEU A 93 12.33 5.09 -17.81
CA LEU A 93 12.60 3.73 -17.31
C LEU A 93 11.31 2.93 -17.10
N VAL A 94 10.30 3.51 -16.46
CA VAL A 94 9.00 2.82 -16.27
C VAL A 94 8.41 2.38 -17.61
N LYS A 95 8.53 3.21 -18.64
CA LYS A 95 8.03 2.91 -19.99
C LYS A 95 8.84 1.84 -20.72
N GLY A 96 10.12 1.64 -20.40
CA GLY A 96 11.06 0.88 -21.22
C GLY A 96 11.94 -0.14 -20.49
N SER A 97 11.59 -0.57 -19.27
CA SER A 97 12.32 -1.59 -18.52
C SER A 97 11.45 -2.79 -18.12
N LEU A 98 12.11 -3.88 -17.73
CA LEU A 98 11.48 -5.07 -17.12
C LEU A 98 11.56 -4.99 -15.60
N ASN A 99 11.47 -3.79 -15.04
CA ASN A 99 11.55 -3.60 -13.62
C ASN A 99 10.46 -4.41 -12.89
N THR A 100 10.83 -4.98 -11.76
CA THR A 100 9.90 -5.58 -10.79
C THR A 100 9.59 -4.63 -9.65
N PHE A 101 10.43 -3.60 -9.49
CA PHE A 101 10.21 -2.48 -8.59
C PHE A 101 11.01 -1.26 -9.06
N LEU A 102 10.39 -0.10 -9.03
CA LEU A 102 10.98 1.19 -9.38
C LEU A 102 10.27 2.27 -8.57
N ASN A 103 10.97 2.89 -7.63
CA ASN A 103 10.42 3.95 -6.78
C ASN A 103 11.53 4.77 -6.12
N ALA A 104 11.14 5.83 -5.41
CA ALA A 104 11.92 6.53 -4.41
C ALA A 104 11.05 6.68 -3.14
N MET A 105 11.67 6.81 -1.98
CA MET A 105 10.94 6.80 -0.70
C MET A 105 11.59 7.75 0.30
N THR A 106 10.85 8.75 0.78
CA THR A 106 11.24 9.62 1.88
C THR A 106 10.61 9.16 3.18
N TYR A 107 11.46 8.91 4.18
CA TYR A 107 11.12 8.57 5.56
C TYR A 107 11.44 9.74 6.50
N PRO A 108 11.09 9.66 7.78
CA PRO A 108 11.40 10.74 8.74
C PRO A 108 12.88 11.10 8.88
N ASP A 109 13.79 10.21 8.53
CA ASP A 109 15.24 10.38 8.74
C ASP A 109 16.14 9.92 7.59
N LYS A 110 15.54 9.32 6.55
CA LYS A 110 16.25 8.77 5.38
C LYS A 110 15.47 8.97 4.10
N THR A 111 16.20 9.03 2.98
CA THR A 111 15.63 8.94 1.63
C THR A 111 16.31 7.79 0.90
N VAL A 112 15.54 6.88 0.30
CA VAL A 112 16.01 5.64 -0.33
C VAL A 112 15.55 5.55 -1.77
N TYR A 113 16.45 5.13 -2.66
CA TYR A 113 16.21 5.01 -4.10
C TYR A 113 16.40 3.54 -4.53
N PRO A 114 15.36 2.70 -4.41
CA PRO A 114 15.44 1.28 -4.73
C PRO A 114 14.99 0.98 -6.16
N VAL A 115 15.66 0.00 -6.78
CA VAL A 115 15.25 -0.60 -8.05
C VAL A 115 15.39 -2.13 -7.98
N ALA A 116 14.54 -2.85 -8.73
CA ALA A 116 14.63 -4.29 -8.84
C ALA A 116 14.30 -4.79 -10.26
N SER A 117 15.00 -5.85 -10.70
CA SER A 117 14.72 -6.54 -11.95
C SER A 117 15.26 -7.97 -11.93
N CYS A 118 14.55 -8.89 -12.59
CA CYS A 118 15.04 -10.24 -12.84
C CYS A 118 16.03 -10.29 -13.99
N ASN A 119 16.07 -9.30 -14.88
CA ASN A 119 16.97 -9.23 -16.02
C ASN A 119 18.26 -8.50 -15.67
N ASP A 120 19.43 -9.13 -15.88
CA ASP A 120 20.74 -8.57 -15.51
C ASP A 120 21.09 -7.26 -16.24
N ARG A 121 20.78 -7.17 -17.54
CA ARG A 121 21.04 -5.99 -18.34
C ARG A 121 20.15 -4.83 -17.91
N ASP A 122 18.87 -5.12 -17.70
CA ASP A 122 17.92 -4.15 -17.20
C ASP A 122 18.31 -3.63 -15.82
N PHE A 123 18.64 -4.56 -14.91
CA PHE A 123 19.12 -4.23 -13.56
C PHE A 123 20.34 -3.30 -13.59
N GLN A 124 21.31 -3.56 -14.48
CA GLN A 124 22.47 -2.67 -14.67
C GLN A 124 22.08 -1.29 -15.19
N ASN A 125 21.12 -1.22 -16.12
CA ASN A 125 20.61 0.03 -16.67
C ASN A 125 19.91 0.86 -15.58
N LEU A 126 19.06 0.22 -14.77
CA LEU A 126 18.36 0.85 -13.65
C LEU A 126 19.33 1.42 -12.62
N MET A 127 20.37 0.64 -12.25
CA MET A 127 21.42 1.10 -11.33
C MET A 127 22.12 2.36 -11.87
N ASP A 128 22.46 2.38 -13.16
CA ASP A 128 23.22 3.46 -13.79
C ASP A 128 22.40 4.76 -13.81
N VAL A 129 21.14 4.69 -14.21
CA VAL A 129 20.27 5.87 -14.28
C VAL A 129 19.98 6.44 -12.88
N TYR A 130 19.70 5.57 -11.90
CA TYR A 130 19.43 6.01 -10.54
C TYR A 130 20.65 6.63 -9.85
N LEU A 131 21.82 6.00 -9.99
CA LEU A 131 23.04 6.55 -9.41
C LEU A 131 23.40 7.90 -10.00
N ASP A 132 23.28 8.07 -11.32
CA ASP A 132 23.57 9.36 -11.95
C ASP A 132 22.54 10.42 -11.55
N GLY A 133 21.27 10.08 -11.52
CA GLY A 133 20.21 10.97 -11.04
C GLY A 133 20.47 11.47 -9.62
N VAL A 134 20.74 10.56 -8.71
CA VAL A 134 20.93 10.87 -7.29
C VAL A 134 22.22 11.64 -7.01
N LEU A 135 23.33 11.32 -7.70
CA LEU A 135 24.65 11.91 -7.44
C LEU A 135 24.98 13.12 -8.32
N HIS A 136 24.41 13.19 -9.53
CA HIS A 136 24.69 14.25 -10.51
C HIS A 136 23.40 14.85 -11.13
N PRO A 137 22.40 15.24 -10.31
CA PRO A 137 21.09 15.68 -10.82
C PRO A 137 21.16 16.99 -11.59
N SER A 138 20.21 17.18 -12.50
CA SER A 138 20.05 18.41 -13.29
C SER A 138 19.59 19.62 -12.49
N ILE A 139 19.22 19.47 -11.24
CA ILE A 139 18.69 20.53 -10.36
C ILE A 139 19.61 21.76 -10.25
N TYR A 140 20.91 21.59 -10.46
CA TYR A 140 21.89 22.67 -10.46
C TYR A 140 21.86 23.57 -11.71
N ARG A 141 21.33 23.04 -12.82
CA ARG A 141 21.32 23.68 -14.13
C ARG A 141 19.92 24.17 -14.51
N GLU A 142 18.88 23.52 -13.99
CA GLU A 142 17.48 23.80 -14.33
C GLU A 142 16.62 24.03 -13.06
N PRO A 143 16.52 25.30 -12.62
CA PRO A 143 15.69 25.64 -11.44
C PRO A 143 14.20 25.35 -11.59
N LYS A 144 13.70 25.15 -12.83
CA LYS A 144 12.28 24.85 -13.06
C LYS A 144 11.88 23.49 -12.50
N ILE A 145 12.84 22.56 -12.31
CA ILE A 145 12.60 21.29 -11.63
C ILE A 145 12.07 21.54 -10.20
N PHE A 146 12.72 22.43 -9.45
CA PHE A 146 12.27 22.82 -8.11
C PHE A 146 10.87 23.47 -8.14
N LEU A 147 10.59 24.32 -9.13
CA LEU A 147 9.27 24.97 -9.25
C LEU A 147 8.17 23.97 -9.60
N GLN A 148 8.46 22.96 -10.41
CA GLN A 148 7.53 21.90 -10.79
C GLN A 148 7.26 20.96 -9.63
N GLU A 149 8.31 20.37 -9.04
CA GLU A 149 8.17 19.33 -8.02
C GLU A 149 7.86 19.89 -6.64
N GLY A 150 8.45 21.03 -6.28
CA GLY A 150 8.27 21.66 -4.97
C GLY A 150 7.03 22.55 -4.92
N TRP A 151 7.24 23.82 -5.22
CA TRP A 151 6.15 24.80 -5.21
C TRP A 151 6.48 26.05 -6.04
N HIS A 152 5.46 26.76 -6.53
CA HIS A 152 5.58 28.05 -7.20
C HIS A 152 4.28 28.86 -7.08
N TYR A 153 4.41 30.19 -7.24
CA TYR A 153 3.25 31.05 -7.48
C TYR A 153 2.80 30.90 -8.94
N GLU A 154 1.51 30.68 -9.15
CA GLU A 154 0.89 30.56 -10.47
C GLU A 154 -0.15 31.68 -10.67
N MET A 155 -0.09 32.35 -11.82
CA MET A 155 -1.03 33.37 -12.27
C MET A 155 -1.11 33.39 -13.79
N GLU A 156 -2.30 33.19 -14.35
CA GLU A 156 -2.52 33.11 -15.81
C GLU A 156 -2.41 34.48 -16.49
N GLU A 157 -3.08 35.47 -15.92
CA GLU A 157 -3.10 36.88 -16.34
C GLU A 157 -2.92 37.79 -15.12
N THR A 158 -2.55 39.05 -15.31
CA THR A 158 -2.21 39.97 -14.22
C THR A 158 -3.38 40.30 -13.28
N ASP A 159 -4.60 40.03 -13.68
CA ASP A 159 -5.84 40.16 -12.91
C ASP A 159 -6.41 38.84 -12.40
N SER A 160 -5.86 37.70 -12.85
CA SER A 160 -6.24 36.36 -12.36
C SER A 160 -5.93 36.16 -10.87
N PRO A 161 -6.61 35.24 -10.19
CA PRO A 161 -6.22 34.83 -8.86
C PRO A 161 -4.76 34.33 -8.83
N LEU A 162 -4.05 34.70 -7.75
CA LEU A 162 -2.76 34.11 -7.44
C LEU A 162 -2.98 32.84 -6.65
N ILE A 163 -2.37 31.73 -7.08
CA ILE A 163 -2.44 30.44 -6.38
C ILE A 163 -1.03 29.90 -6.12
N ILE A 164 -0.92 28.91 -5.24
CA ILE A 164 0.28 28.11 -5.04
C ILE A 164 0.04 26.75 -5.70
N ASN A 165 1.00 26.29 -6.50
CA ASN A 165 0.98 25.00 -7.18
C ASN A 165 2.34 24.31 -7.06
N GLY A 166 2.38 22.98 -7.28
CA GLY A 166 3.56 22.13 -7.22
C GLY A 166 3.18 20.69 -6.89
N VAL A 167 3.91 19.72 -7.39
CA VAL A 167 3.57 18.29 -7.25
C VAL A 167 3.54 17.89 -5.78
N VAL A 168 4.65 18.08 -5.05
CA VAL A 168 4.74 17.73 -3.62
C VAL A 168 3.79 18.57 -2.77
N TYR A 169 3.63 19.87 -3.08
CA TYR A 169 2.68 20.72 -2.38
C TYR A 169 1.25 20.17 -2.44
N ASN A 170 0.78 19.78 -3.63
CA ASN A 170 -0.56 19.22 -3.81
C ASN A 170 -0.70 17.82 -3.22
N GLU A 171 0.34 16.99 -3.33
CA GLU A 171 0.37 15.66 -2.71
C GLU A 171 0.18 15.76 -1.20
N MET A 172 0.92 16.65 -0.55
CA MET A 172 0.87 16.82 0.90
C MET A 172 -0.45 17.40 1.38
N LYS A 173 -1.11 18.25 0.61
CA LYS A 173 -2.51 18.65 0.90
C LYS A 173 -3.43 17.42 1.00
N GLY A 174 -3.26 16.45 0.10
CA GLY A 174 -3.99 15.19 0.15
C GLY A 174 -3.61 14.31 1.36
N ALA A 175 -2.32 14.20 1.66
CA ALA A 175 -1.82 13.41 2.79
C ALA A 175 -2.30 13.95 4.14
N PHE A 176 -2.46 15.28 4.25
CA PHE A 176 -2.95 15.96 5.46
C PHE A 176 -4.47 15.87 5.65
N SER A 177 -5.22 15.33 4.71
CA SER A 177 -6.69 15.22 4.81
C SER A 177 -7.16 14.08 5.73
N SER A 178 -6.31 13.08 6.05
CA SER A 178 -6.67 11.94 6.90
C SER A 178 -6.49 12.26 8.39
N PRO A 179 -7.48 11.98 9.26
CA PRO A 179 -7.35 12.18 10.71
C PRO A 179 -6.26 11.30 11.33
N GLU A 180 -6.03 10.09 10.82
CA GLU A 180 -4.94 9.22 11.28
C GLU A 180 -3.58 9.81 10.95
N SER A 181 -3.41 10.43 9.78
CA SER A 181 -2.18 11.15 9.42
C SER A 181 -1.94 12.36 10.31
N VAL A 182 -2.99 13.09 10.70
CA VAL A 182 -2.89 14.19 11.68
C VAL A 182 -2.42 13.67 13.03
N LEU A 183 -2.99 12.55 13.51
CA LEU A 183 -2.60 11.92 14.77
C LEU A 183 -1.13 11.48 14.75
N ASP A 184 -0.70 10.75 13.71
CA ASP A 184 0.68 10.22 13.61
C ASP A 184 1.73 11.33 13.61
N ARG A 185 1.57 12.34 12.73
CA ARG A 185 2.50 13.48 12.64
C ARG A 185 2.57 14.28 13.93
N TYR A 186 1.41 14.58 14.52
CA TYR A 186 1.36 15.33 15.75
C TYR A 186 1.97 14.57 16.93
N THR A 187 1.74 13.25 16.99
CA THR A 187 2.35 12.35 17.97
C THR A 187 3.87 12.37 17.88
N LYS A 188 4.45 12.25 16.66
CA LYS A 188 5.90 12.32 16.45
C LYS A 188 6.47 13.67 16.88
N ALA A 189 5.83 14.77 16.48
CA ALA A 189 6.26 16.11 16.86
C ALA A 189 6.21 16.34 18.38
N VAL A 190 5.27 15.73 19.07
CA VAL A 190 5.09 15.83 20.53
C VAL A 190 6.12 14.96 21.27
N LEU A 191 6.37 13.70 20.81
CA LEU A 191 7.30 12.79 21.46
C LEU A 191 8.78 13.14 21.25
N PHE A 192 9.12 13.80 20.15
CA PHE A 192 10.50 14.05 19.72
C PHE A 192 10.79 15.54 19.48
N PRO A 193 10.51 16.45 20.45
CA PRO A 193 10.56 17.92 20.24
C PRO A 193 11.96 18.45 19.96
N ASP A 194 13.03 17.73 20.33
CA ASP A 194 14.43 18.16 20.22
C ASP A 194 15.20 17.44 19.11
N THR A 195 14.53 16.61 18.29
CA THR A 195 15.14 15.82 17.21
C THR A 195 14.50 16.14 15.85
N PRO A 196 15.08 15.67 14.74
CA PRO A 196 14.48 15.85 13.42
C PRO A 196 13.04 15.28 13.29
N TYR A 197 12.66 14.28 14.06
CA TYR A 197 11.33 13.67 14.04
C TYR A 197 10.19 14.62 14.45
N ARG A 198 10.50 15.80 15.01
CA ARG A 198 9.50 16.87 15.24
C ARG A 198 8.97 17.48 13.95
N HIS A 199 9.71 17.36 12.87
CA HIS A 199 9.42 17.95 11.58
C HIS A 199 8.77 16.95 10.63
N GLU A 200 7.92 17.45 9.74
CA GLU A 200 7.34 16.65 8.67
C GLU A 200 8.29 16.56 7.49
N SER A 201 8.92 15.41 7.29
CA SER A 201 9.88 15.20 6.19
C SER A 201 9.23 15.28 4.81
N GLY A 202 7.95 14.89 4.71
CA GLY A 202 7.14 15.03 3.50
C GLY A 202 6.77 16.48 3.16
N GLY A 203 6.72 17.36 4.17
CA GLY A 203 6.38 18.76 4.06
C GLY A 203 4.97 19.11 4.52
N ASP A 204 4.87 20.12 5.34
CA ASP A 204 3.59 20.73 5.73
C ASP A 204 3.18 21.74 4.65
N PRO A 205 2.00 21.64 4.03
CA PRO A 205 1.52 22.62 3.04
C PRO A 205 1.56 24.07 3.49
N ALA A 206 1.45 24.31 4.81
CA ALA A 206 1.60 25.65 5.37
C ALA A 206 3.05 26.15 5.38
N CYS A 207 4.04 25.23 5.39
CA CYS A 207 5.47 25.53 5.47
C CYS A 207 6.20 25.39 4.13
N ILE A 208 5.75 24.50 3.24
CA ILE A 208 6.39 24.25 1.92
C ILE A 208 6.69 25.56 1.16
N PRO A 209 5.78 26.59 1.14
CA PRO A 209 6.05 27.84 0.42
C PRO A 209 7.14 28.72 1.02
N ASP A 210 7.71 28.35 2.17
CA ASP A 210 8.84 29.06 2.77
C ASP A 210 10.19 28.54 2.26
N LEU A 211 10.20 27.39 1.54
CA LEU A 211 11.41 26.79 1.00
C LEU A 211 11.95 27.60 -0.20
N THR A 212 13.25 27.92 -0.15
CA THR A 212 13.95 28.59 -1.25
C THR A 212 14.79 27.61 -2.06
N TYR A 213 15.06 27.98 -3.33
CA TYR A 213 15.93 27.20 -4.20
C TYR A 213 17.35 27.07 -3.65
N GLU A 214 17.89 28.09 -2.98
CA GLU A 214 19.22 28.08 -2.37
C GLU A 214 19.31 27.05 -1.24
N GLN A 215 18.28 26.95 -0.38
CA GLN A 215 18.20 25.93 0.68
C GLN A 215 18.13 24.52 0.07
N PHE A 216 17.32 24.37 -0.96
CA PHE A 216 17.16 23.12 -1.70
C PHE A 216 18.50 22.62 -2.29
N ILE A 217 19.24 23.46 -2.98
CA ILE A 217 20.57 23.11 -3.53
C ILE A 217 21.58 22.83 -2.40
N ALA A 218 21.55 23.61 -1.31
CA ALA A 218 22.47 23.43 -0.20
C ALA A 218 22.24 22.07 0.49
N PHE A 219 21.00 21.62 0.61
CA PHE A 219 20.68 20.33 1.22
C PHE A 219 21.23 19.15 0.39
N HIS A 220 21.05 19.16 -0.93
CA HIS A 220 21.63 18.14 -1.78
C HIS A 220 23.15 18.08 -1.61
N LYS A 221 23.84 19.21 -1.66
CA LYS A 221 25.31 19.29 -1.45
C LYS A 221 25.73 18.73 -0.09
N ASN A 222 24.91 18.96 0.94
CA ASN A 222 25.25 18.57 2.30
C ASN A 222 24.97 17.08 2.58
N TYR A 223 23.96 16.47 1.98
CA TYR A 223 23.49 15.13 2.36
C TYR A 223 23.73 14.06 1.30
N TYR A 224 23.80 14.42 0.01
CA TYR A 224 23.91 13.46 -1.11
C TYR A 224 25.36 13.23 -1.53
N HIS A 225 26.13 12.68 -0.59
CA HIS A 225 27.53 12.32 -0.81
C HIS A 225 27.74 10.83 -0.46
N PRO A 226 28.58 10.07 -1.21
CA PRO A 226 28.80 8.65 -0.92
C PRO A 226 29.19 8.35 0.52
N ALA A 227 29.94 9.23 1.23
CA ALA A 227 30.27 9.04 2.64
C ALA A 227 29.03 9.06 3.59
N ASN A 228 27.89 9.64 3.15
CA ASN A 228 26.61 9.61 3.86
C ASN A 228 25.67 8.51 3.32
N SER A 229 26.12 7.74 2.32
CA SER A 229 25.27 6.74 1.67
C SER A 229 25.31 5.37 2.32
N PHE A 230 24.24 4.62 2.08
CA PHE A 230 24.03 3.21 2.41
C PHE A 230 23.63 2.50 1.11
N ILE A 231 24.58 1.77 0.50
CA ILE A 231 24.39 1.05 -0.74
C ILE A 231 24.08 -0.41 -0.45
N TYR A 232 23.01 -0.94 -1.01
CA TYR A 232 22.56 -2.31 -0.82
C TYR A 232 22.44 -3.04 -2.15
N LEU A 233 22.96 -4.27 -2.22
CA LEU A 233 22.86 -5.19 -3.35
C LEU A 233 22.40 -6.56 -2.87
N TYR A 234 21.34 -7.09 -3.49
CA TYR A 234 20.73 -8.38 -3.16
C TYR A 234 20.46 -9.20 -4.40
N GLY A 235 20.67 -10.51 -4.32
CA GLY A 235 20.23 -11.49 -5.30
C GLY A 235 21.34 -12.29 -5.96
N ASP A 236 20.97 -13.01 -7.02
CA ASP A 236 21.88 -13.81 -7.86
C ASP A 236 22.53 -12.92 -8.92
N MET A 237 23.73 -12.43 -8.62
CA MET A 237 24.53 -11.61 -9.53
C MET A 237 26.03 -11.74 -9.24
N ASP A 238 26.88 -11.34 -10.18
CA ASP A 238 28.31 -11.19 -9.93
C ASP A 238 28.57 -9.90 -9.13
N MET A 239 28.60 -10.05 -7.80
CA MET A 239 28.79 -8.93 -6.86
C MET A 239 30.16 -8.24 -7.07
N ALA A 240 31.20 -9.00 -7.47
CA ALA A 240 32.52 -8.42 -7.70
C ALA A 240 32.52 -7.51 -8.93
N GLU A 241 31.88 -7.92 -10.03
CA GLU A 241 31.69 -7.10 -11.23
C GLU A 241 30.91 -5.82 -10.95
N LYS A 242 29.83 -5.91 -10.16
CA LYS A 242 29.04 -4.75 -9.77
C LYS A 242 29.83 -3.75 -8.94
N LEU A 243 30.64 -4.24 -8.00
CA LEU A 243 31.50 -3.38 -7.19
C LEU A 243 32.62 -2.71 -8.00
N GLU A 244 33.26 -3.43 -8.92
CA GLU A 244 34.25 -2.84 -9.85
C GLU A 244 33.63 -1.75 -10.72
N TRP A 245 32.40 -1.98 -11.16
CA TRP A 245 31.67 -0.97 -11.95
C TRP A 245 31.28 0.24 -11.09
N LEU A 246 30.77 0.04 -9.85
CA LEU A 246 30.43 1.12 -8.92
C LEU A 246 31.63 2.02 -8.63
N ASP A 247 32.82 1.42 -8.34
CA ASP A 247 34.05 2.19 -8.15
C ASP A 247 34.37 3.02 -9.36
N ARG A 248 34.49 2.39 -10.56
CA ARG A 248 34.92 3.04 -11.78
C ARG A 248 33.95 4.12 -12.26
N ALA A 249 32.65 3.86 -12.19
CA ALA A 249 31.63 4.73 -12.75
C ALA A 249 31.29 5.93 -11.84
N TYR A 250 31.30 5.71 -10.52
CA TYR A 250 30.79 6.71 -9.56
C TYR A 250 31.71 6.93 -8.35
N LEU A 251 32.01 5.91 -7.52
CA LEU A 251 32.58 6.11 -6.20
C LEU A 251 34.01 6.66 -6.22
N SER A 252 34.79 6.33 -7.24
CA SER A 252 36.16 6.86 -7.41
C SER A 252 36.24 8.36 -7.72
N GLN A 253 35.12 9.00 -8.05
CA GLN A 253 35.03 10.45 -8.30
C GLN A 253 35.02 11.27 -7.00
N TYR A 254 34.71 10.65 -5.85
CA TYR A 254 34.52 11.31 -4.56
C TYR A 254 35.66 11.01 -3.60
N ASP A 255 36.04 12.01 -2.82
CA ASP A 255 36.98 11.88 -1.72
C ASP A 255 36.27 11.99 -0.36
N ARG A 256 36.53 11.06 0.55
CA ARG A 256 35.93 11.05 1.90
C ARG A 256 36.22 12.35 2.67
N THR A 257 37.38 12.96 2.43
CA THR A 257 37.80 14.20 3.09
C THR A 257 36.97 15.41 2.69
N ASP A 258 36.23 15.34 1.57
CA ASP A 258 35.36 16.42 1.10
C ASP A 258 34.02 16.47 1.84
N PHE A 259 33.71 15.45 2.64
CA PHE A 259 32.46 15.34 3.39
C PHE A 259 32.70 15.33 4.90
N THR A 260 32.25 16.37 5.58
CA THR A 260 32.45 16.58 7.02
C THR A 260 31.15 16.72 7.82
N LEU A 261 29.97 16.60 7.17
CA LEU A 261 28.68 16.72 7.83
C LEU A 261 28.44 15.55 8.81
N ASP A 262 28.03 15.88 10.03
CA ASP A 262 27.46 14.89 10.95
C ASP A 262 25.95 14.78 10.71
N SER A 263 25.53 13.72 10.03
CA SER A 263 24.13 13.43 9.69
C SER A 263 23.48 12.48 10.68
N ARG A 264 24.14 12.11 11.78
CA ARG A 264 23.60 11.15 12.75
C ARG A 264 22.32 11.69 13.39
N ILE A 265 21.37 10.77 13.59
CA ILE A 265 20.11 11.09 14.24
C ILE A 265 20.35 11.14 15.75
N PRO A 266 20.08 12.28 16.43
CA PRO A 266 20.25 12.37 17.86
C PRO A 266 19.13 11.64 18.61
N MET A 267 19.44 11.10 19.78
CA MET A 267 18.46 10.58 20.71
C MET A 267 17.64 11.71 21.33
N GLN A 268 16.33 11.53 21.45
CA GLN A 268 15.49 12.36 22.30
C GLN A 268 15.71 11.98 23.76
N GLU A 269 16.08 12.94 24.58
CA GLU A 269 16.14 12.74 26.02
C GLU A 269 14.75 12.47 26.62
N PRO A 270 14.61 11.51 27.52
CA PRO A 270 13.32 11.21 28.15
C PRO A 270 12.71 12.42 28.84
N PHE A 271 11.39 12.54 28.79
CA PHE A 271 10.68 13.56 29.54
C PHE A 271 10.84 13.37 31.04
N LYS A 272 10.70 14.45 31.82
CA LYS A 272 10.71 14.39 33.28
C LYS A 272 9.38 13.89 33.85
N GLU A 273 8.28 14.14 33.12
CA GLU A 273 6.93 13.73 33.44
C GLU A 273 6.12 13.57 32.15
N PRO A 274 5.09 12.71 32.13
CA PRO A 274 4.20 12.57 30.97
C PRO A 274 3.59 13.92 30.56
N ILE A 275 3.39 14.11 29.25
CA ILE A 275 2.83 15.33 28.70
C ILE A 275 1.47 15.10 28.03
N GLU A 276 0.64 16.14 28.01
CA GLU A 276 -0.65 16.14 27.30
C GLU A 276 -0.65 17.21 26.23
N ARG A 277 -1.14 16.88 25.03
CA ARG A 277 -1.29 17.81 23.90
C ARG A 277 -2.58 17.55 23.16
N GLU A 278 -3.10 18.60 22.52
CA GLU A 278 -4.35 18.53 21.75
C GLU A 278 -4.18 19.26 20.41
N THR A 279 -4.80 18.67 19.36
CA THR A 279 -4.93 19.28 18.02
C THR A 279 -6.29 18.95 17.42
N THR A 280 -6.57 19.45 16.21
CA THR A 280 -7.85 19.25 15.53
C THR A 280 -7.66 18.69 14.11
N TYR A 281 -8.73 18.08 13.59
CA TYR A 281 -8.84 17.69 12.19
C TYR A 281 -10.20 18.10 11.62
N SER A 282 -10.27 18.26 10.29
CA SER A 282 -11.48 18.75 9.62
C SER A 282 -12.55 17.67 9.48
N VAL A 283 -13.80 18.05 9.73
CA VAL A 283 -15.00 17.29 9.41
C VAL A 283 -16.00 18.20 8.72
N THR A 284 -16.93 17.63 7.92
CA THR A 284 -18.02 18.42 7.35
C THR A 284 -19.10 18.73 8.39
N ALA A 285 -19.93 19.75 8.13
CA ALA A 285 -21.04 20.11 9.02
C ALA A 285 -22.03 18.96 9.23
N GLU A 286 -22.27 18.16 8.18
CA GLU A 286 -23.16 16.98 8.22
C GLU A 286 -22.61 15.85 9.06
N GLU A 287 -21.31 15.62 9.03
CA GLU A 287 -20.66 14.61 9.87
C GLU A 287 -20.78 14.94 11.36
N GLY A 288 -20.78 16.23 11.71
CA GLY A 288 -20.78 16.70 13.10
C GLY A 288 -19.52 16.31 13.89
N THR A 289 -19.50 16.62 15.16
CA THR A 289 -18.31 16.43 16.02
C THR A 289 -18.46 15.35 17.08
N LYS A 290 -19.67 14.83 17.30
CA LYS A 290 -19.95 13.89 18.37
C LYS A 290 -19.39 12.49 18.05
N GLY A 291 -18.70 11.87 19.04
CA GLY A 291 -18.15 10.53 18.90
C GLY A 291 -17.13 10.43 17.77
N ARG A 292 -16.25 11.43 17.61
CA ARG A 292 -15.23 11.48 16.53
C ARG A 292 -13.83 11.90 17.01
N THR A 293 -13.64 11.96 18.32
CA THR A 293 -12.34 12.29 18.91
C THR A 293 -11.43 11.07 18.92
N TYR A 294 -10.15 11.28 18.66
CA TYR A 294 -9.10 10.28 18.88
C TYR A 294 -8.43 10.58 20.23
N LEU A 295 -8.34 9.54 21.07
CA LEU A 295 -7.60 9.56 22.32
C LEU A 295 -6.42 8.60 22.17
N SER A 296 -5.19 9.08 22.28
CA SER A 296 -3.99 8.27 22.04
C SER A 296 -2.99 8.42 23.18
N LEU A 297 -2.59 7.27 23.75
CA LEU A 297 -1.49 7.19 24.70
C LEU A 297 -0.27 6.61 23.99
N ASN A 298 0.82 7.37 23.95
CA ASN A 298 2.00 7.09 23.15
C ASN A 298 3.23 7.10 24.04
N THR A 299 4.07 6.07 23.93
CA THR A 299 5.22 5.87 24.80
C THR A 299 6.46 5.47 23.98
N VAL A 300 7.59 6.11 24.19
CA VAL A 300 8.87 5.73 23.54
C VAL A 300 9.46 4.51 24.23
N VAL A 301 9.86 3.49 23.47
CA VAL A 301 10.23 2.16 23.99
C VAL A 301 11.62 1.72 23.49
N GLY A 302 12.67 2.16 24.15
CA GLY A 302 14.04 1.73 23.85
C GLY A 302 14.60 2.29 22.56
N THR A 303 15.31 1.46 21.81
CA THR A 303 15.91 1.81 20.51
C THR A 303 15.82 0.62 19.55
N ASP A 304 15.85 0.88 18.26
CA ASP A 304 15.90 -0.14 17.19
C ASP A 304 17.21 -0.96 17.18
N LEU A 305 18.18 -0.57 17.96
CA LEU A 305 19.44 -1.32 18.11
C LEU A 305 19.32 -2.51 19.08
N ASP A 306 18.16 -2.71 19.71
CA ASP A 306 17.87 -3.85 20.58
C ASP A 306 16.93 -4.84 19.87
N PRO A 307 17.44 -5.96 19.32
CA PRO A 307 16.63 -6.89 18.53
C PRO A 307 15.57 -7.63 19.35
N GLU A 308 15.77 -7.82 20.66
CA GLU A 308 14.78 -8.43 21.53
C GLU A 308 13.59 -7.48 21.75
N LEU A 309 13.83 -6.20 22.03
CA LEU A 309 12.77 -5.18 22.14
C LEU A 309 12.03 -4.98 20.82
N TYR A 310 12.77 -4.92 19.71
CA TYR A 310 12.21 -4.74 18.37
C TYR A 310 11.12 -5.77 18.04
N VAL A 311 11.34 -7.05 18.33
CA VAL A 311 10.36 -8.11 18.12
C VAL A 311 9.34 -8.22 19.28
N ALA A 312 9.79 -8.04 20.54
CA ALA A 312 8.93 -8.19 21.70
C ALA A 312 7.75 -7.20 21.71
N PHE A 313 7.96 -5.96 21.26
CA PHE A 313 6.87 -4.97 21.20
C PHE A 313 5.90 -5.22 20.03
N GLN A 314 6.31 -5.83 18.93
CA GLN A 314 5.38 -6.34 17.91
C GLN A 314 4.44 -7.41 18.51
N ILE A 315 5.01 -8.32 19.31
CA ILE A 315 4.25 -9.39 19.97
C ILE A 315 3.31 -8.80 21.04
N LEU A 316 3.79 -7.79 21.80
CA LEU A 316 2.96 -7.09 22.79
C LEU A 316 1.80 -6.32 22.13
N GLU A 317 2.04 -5.62 21.03
CA GLU A 317 0.98 -4.95 20.26
C GLU A 317 -0.12 -5.97 19.89
N TYR A 318 0.28 -7.07 19.26
CA TYR A 318 -0.65 -8.14 18.92
C TYR A 318 -1.41 -8.68 20.16
N ALA A 319 -0.70 -9.07 21.20
CA ALA A 319 -1.29 -9.71 22.37
C ALA A 319 -2.15 -8.77 23.23
N LEU A 320 -1.87 -7.48 23.23
CA LEU A 320 -2.57 -6.48 24.05
C LEU A 320 -3.71 -5.80 23.30
N ILE A 321 -3.61 -5.66 21.95
CA ILE A 321 -4.51 -4.79 21.18
C ILE A 321 -5.08 -5.49 19.95
N ASP A 322 -4.24 -6.08 19.07
CA ASP A 322 -4.68 -6.49 17.73
C ASP A 322 -5.43 -7.81 17.70
N ALA A 323 -5.03 -8.76 18.55
CA ALA A 323 -5.69 -10.06 18.62
C ALA A 323 -7.17 -9.91 19.02
N PRO A 324 -8.10 -10.68 18.43
CA PRO A 324 -9.48 -10.74 18.90
C PRO A 324 -9.57 -11.06 20.40
N GLY A 325 -10.21 -10.18 21.16
CA GLY A 325 -10.30 -10.32 22.62
C GLY A 325 -9.06 -9.88 23.40
N ALA A 326 -8.13 -9.21 22.75
CA ALA A 326 -6.95 -8.64 23.40
C ALA A 326 -7.35 -7.74 24.58
N PRO A 327 -6.64 -7.82 25.72
CA PRO A 327 -7.10 -7.28 26.99
C PRO A 327 -7.25 -5.75 27.04
N LEU A 328 -6.40 -4.98 26.37
CA LEU A 328 -6.57 -3.52 26.29
C LEU A 328 -7.74 -3.14 25.40
N LYS A 329 -7.84 -3.76 24.24
CA LYS A 329 -8.95 -3.54 23.32
C LYS A 329 -10.27 -3.84 23.98
N GLN A 330 -10.41 -5.03 24.60
CA GLN A 330 -11.65 -5.44 25.25
C GLN A 330 -12.00 -4.55 26.44
N ALA A 331 -11.03 -4.14 27.27
CA ALA A 331 -11.28 -3.26 28.41
C ALA A 331 -11.82 -1.89 28.00
N LEU A 332 -11.31 -1.33 26.91
CA LEU A 332 -11.77 -0.04 26.37
C LEU A 332 -13.16 -0.15 25.72
N ILE A 333 -13.42 -1.24 25.00
CA ILE A 333 -14.73 -1.53 24.41
C ILE A 333 -15.79 -1.71 25.53
N ASP A 334 -15.47 -2.49 26.58
CA ASP A 334 -16.37 -2.72 27.72
C ASP A 334 -16.66 -1.42 28.50
N ALA A 335 -15.72 -0.48 28.52
CA ALA A 335 -15.91 0.87 29.09
C ALA A 335 -16.63 1.84 28.12
N HIS A 336 -17.00 1.40 26.92
CA HIS A 336 -17.61 2.22 25.87
C HIS A 336 -16.77 3.45 25.48
N ILE A 337 -15.45 3.27 25.40
CA ILE A 337 -14.49 4.31 25.01
C ILE A 337 -14.04 4.06 23.56
N GLY A 338 -14.53 4.90 22.65
CA GLY A 338 -14.32 4.74 21.22
C GLY A 338 -15.17 3.63 20.59
N GLN A 339 -15.21 3.62 19.27
CA GLN A 339 -15.88 2.60 18.46
C GLN A 339 -14.90 1.57 17.92
N ASP A 340 -13.63 1.94 17.77
CA ASP A 340 -12.53 1.06 17.38
C ASP A 340 -11.29 1.38 18.21
N ILE A 341 -10.54 0.36 18.57
CA ILE A 341 -9.30 0.45 19.32
C ILE A 341 -8.17 -0.05 18.43
N LEU A 342 -7.19 0.81 18.21
CA LEU A 342 -6.04 0.55 17.35
C LEU A 342 -4.77 0.48 18.20
N GLY A 343 -3.85 -0.39 17.80
CA GLY A 343 -2.46 -0.40 18.23
C GLY A 343 -1.59 0.36 17.25
N GLY A 344 -0.39 0.71 17.69
CA GLY A 344 0.66 1.21 16.84
C GLY A 344 2.01 0.94 17.46
N TYR A 345 2.87 0.20 16.77
CA TYR A 345 4.28 0.08 17.12
C TYR A 345 5.12 0.54 15.93
N ASP A 346 5.53 1.81 15.98
CA ASP A 346 6.42 2.40 14.97
C ASP A 346 7.88 2.11 15.33
N ASN A 347 8.48 1.14 14.63
CA ASN A 347 9.85 0.70 14.80
C ASN A 347 10.74 1.00 13.56
N GLY A 348 10.34 1.92 12.69
CA GLY A 348 11.13 2.39 11.55
C GLY A 348 11.95 3.65 11.85
N ILE A 349 12.11 4.04 13.12
CA ILE A 349 12.85 5.19 13.63
C ILE A 349 13.76 4.81 14.79
N LEU A 350 14.80 5.60 15.07
CA LEU A 350 15.83 5.26 16.09
C LEU A 350 15.25 4.87 17.44
N GLN A 351 14.21 5.56 17.89
CA GLN A 351 13.53 5.30 19.16
C GLN A 351 12.07 4.93 18.88
N PRO A 352 11.75 3.63 18.80
CA PRO A 352 10.39 3.17 18.56
C PRO A 352 9.35 3.75 19.52
N CYS A 353 8.12 3.88 19.06
CA CYS A 353 7.02 4.27 19.93
C CYS A 353 5.86 3.25 19.88
N PHE A 354 5.28 3.02 21.07
CA PHE A 354 4.11 2.17 21.27
C PHE A 354 2.89 3.03 21.57
N SER A 355 1.79 2.80 20.85
CA SER A 355 0.57 3.60 20.94
C SER A 355 -0.65 2.75 21.23
N VAL A 356 -1.55 3.27 22.09
CA VAL A 356 -2.90 2.76 22.31
C VAL A 356 -3.88 3.85 21.90
N ILE A 357 -4.73 3.60 20.91
CA ILE A 357 -5.57 4.61 20.29
C ILE A 357 -7.03 4.20 20.39
N ALA A 358 -7.87 5.05 21.00
CA ALA A 358 -9.32 4.94 20.90
C ALA A 358 -9.82 5.90 19.81
N LYS A 359 -10.41 5.34 18.75
CA LYS A 359 -10.99 6.08 17.62
C LYS A 359 -12.49 6.26 17.82
N ASN A 360 -13.02 7.41 17.43
CA ASN A 360 -14.43 7.76 17.58
C ASN A 360 -14.90 7.76 19.05
N ALA A 361 -14.07 8.33 19.93
CA ALA A 361 -14.38 8.56 21.34
C ALA A 361 -14.95 9.97 21.55
N GLU A 362 -15.27 10.30 22.80
CA GLU A 362 -15.59 11.67 23.24
C GLU A 362 -14.38 12.27 23.98
N ARG A 363 -14.13 13.56 23.80
CA ARG A 363 -13.01 14.26 24.45
C ARG A 363 -13.05 14.16 25.98
N GLU A 364 -14.25 14.17 26.55
CA GLU A 364 -14.49 14.08 27.99
C GLU A 364 -14.09 12.71 28.58
N GLN A 365 -13.98 11.67 27.75
CA GLN A 365 -13.59 10.32 28.20
C GLN A 365 -12.09 10.19 28.48
N LYS A 366 -11.26 11.24 28.27
CA LYS A 366 -9.81 11.17 28.44
C LYS A 366 -9.35 10.59 29.77
N GLY A 367 -9.99 11.00 30.88
CA GLY A 367 -9.62 10.52 32.21
C GLY A 367 -9.95 9.04 32.43
N GLU A 368 -11.08 8.60 31.89
CA GLU A 368 -11.49 7.21 31.91
C GLU A 368 -10.62 6.33 31.03
N PHE A 369 -10.29 6.80 29.83
CA PHE A 369 -9.35 6.14 28.91
C PHE A 369 -8.01 5.85 29.60
N LEU A 370 -7.37 6.85 30.19
CA LEU A 370 -6.11 6.69 30.90
C LEU A 370 -6.24 5.71 32.10
N ALA A 371 -7.34 5.81 32.85
CA ALA A 371 -7.58 4.91 33.98
C ALA A 371 -7.75 3.44 33.54
N VAL A 372 -8.48 3.18 32.44
CA VAL A 372 -8.69 1.85 31.88
C VAL A 372 -7.37 1.30 31.32
N VAL A 373 -6.63 2.07 30.50
CA VAL A 373 -5.36 1.61 29.92
C VAL A 373 -4.35 1.28 31.02
N LYS A 374 -4.05 2.26 31.90
CA LYS A 374 -3.05 2.06 32.96
C LYS A 374 -3.49 1.01 33.99
N GLY A 375 -4.80 0.91 34.28
CA GLY A 375 -5.36 -0.13 35.15
C GLY A 375 -5.20 -1.52 34.57
N THR A 376 -5.48 -1.70 33.28
CA THR A 376 -5.32 -2.97 32.58
C THR A 376 -3.84 -3.38 32.49
N LEU A 377 -2.95 -2.45 32.12
CA LEU A 377 -1.50 -2.70 32.07
C LEU A 377 -0.94 -3.13 33.44
N ARG A 378 -1.34 -2.46 34.56
CA ARG A 378 -0.94 -2.87 35.90
C ARG A 378 -1.42 -4.27 36.24
N ARG A 379 -2.69 -4.58 35.94
CA ARG A 379 -3.24 -5.91 36.18
C ARG A 379 -2.46 -6.99 35.42
N LEU A 380 -2.14 -6.76 34.16
CA LEU A 380 -1.36 -7.69 33.35
C LEU A 380 0.08 -7.83 33.85
N ALA A 381 0.72 -6.73 34.24
CA ALA A 381 2.05 -6.74 34.81
C ALA A 381 2.11 -7.54 36.15
N ASP A 382 1.05 -7.46 36.98
CA ASP A 382 1.01 -8.11 38.30
C ASP A 382 0.48 -9.54 38.27
N GLN A 383 -0.48 -9.84 37.40
CA GLN A 383 -1.16 -11.15 37.34
C GLN A 383 -0.66 -12.04 36.20
N GLY A 384 0.10 -11.49 35.27
CA GLY A 384 0.59 -12.14 34.06
C GLY A 384 -0.29 -11.92 32.85
N ILE A 385 0.33 -12.01 31.67
CA ILE A 385 -0.32 -12.05 30.37
C ILE A 385 -0.66 -13.51 30.05
N ASP A 386 -1.76 -13.75 29.32
CA ASP A 386 -2.06 -15.10 28.87
C ASP A 386 -0.94 -15.66 28.00
N ARG A 387 -0.31 -16.75 28.48
CA ARG A 387 0.83 -17.38 27.82
C ARG A 387 0.47 -17.92 26.43
N LYS A 388 -0.75 -18.41 26.26
CA LYS A 388 -1.23 -18.97 25.00
C LYS A 388 -1.30 -17.86 23.95
N SER A 389 -1.81 -16.69 24.32
CA SER A 389 -1.88 -15.51 23.46
C SER A 389 -0.48 -15.02 23.06
N LEU A 390 0.48 -14.95 24.00
CA LEU A 390 1.86 -14.58 23.68
C LEU A 390 2.53 -15.58 22.73
N LEU A 391 2.35 -16.90 22.94
CA LEU A 391 2.89 -17.92 22.05
C LEU A 391 2.23 -17.89 20.68
N ALA A 392 0.94 -17.58 20.59
CA ALA A 392 0.23 -17.38 19.33
C ALA A 392 0.79 -16.19 18.56
N GLY A 393 1.02 -15.06 19.23
CA GLY A 393 1.68 -13.89 18.64
C GLY A 393 3.10 -14.20 18.16
N LEU A 394 3.89 -14.89 18.98
CA LEU A 394 5.23 -15.35 18.59
C LEU A 394 5.20 -16.21 17.33
N ASN A 395 4.30 -17.20 17.28
CA ASN A 395 4.20 -18.08 16.11
C ASN A 395 3.71 -17.33 14.87
N TYR A 396 2.76 -16.41 15.03
CA TYR A 396 2.25 -15.55 13.96
C TYR A 396 3.37 -14.74 13.31
N TYR A 397 4.19 -14.04 14.11
CA TYR A 397 5.30 -13.25 13.58
C TYR A 397 6.42 -14.13 13.03
N GLU A 398 6.81 -15.20 13.73
CA GLU A 398 7.83 -16.14 13.22
C GLU A 398 7.42 -16.75 11.87
N PHE A 399 6.15 -17.11 11.70
CA PHE A 399 5.63 -17.61 10.43
C PHE A 399 5.77 -16.56 9.31
N ARG A 400 5.37 -15.32 9.59
CA ARG A 400 5.50 -14.20 8.62
C ARG A 400 6.95 -13.94 8.21
N TYR A 401 7.86 -13.92 9.18
CA TYR A 401 9.29 -13.73 8.92
C TYR A 401 9.86 -14.84 8.04
N ARG A 402 9.47 -16.09 8.28
CA ARG A 402 9.93 -17.25 7.50
C ARG A 402 9.27 -17.36 6.12
N GLU A 403 7.98 -17.12 6.01
CA GLU A 403 7.25 -17.15 4.73
C GLU A 403 7.75 -16.06 3.79
N ALA A 404 8.06 -14.87 4.33
CA ALA A 404 8.54 -13.69 3.61
C ALA A 404 7.68 -13.37 2.37
N ASP A 405 6.35 -13.42 2.55
CA ASP A 405 5.36 -13.04 1.54
C ASP A 405 5.00 -11.56 1.73
N TYR A 406 5.52 -10.71 0.85
CA TYR A 406 5.29 -9.26 0.87
C TYR A 406 4.41 -8.81 -0.30
N GLY A 407 3.60 -9.72 -0.86
CA GLY A 407 2.73 -9.45 -2.00
C GLY A 407 3.52 -9.13 -3.26
N SER A 408 3.35 -7.92 -3.81
CA SER A 408 4.06 -7.47 -5.01
C SER A 408 5.46 -6.90 -4.74
N ALA A 409 5.80 -6.60 -3.49
CA ALA A 409 7.13 -6.08 -3.17
C ALA A 409 8.20 -7.19 -3.23
N PRO A 410 9.34 -6.94 -3.90
CA PRO A 410 10.46 -7.89 -3.89
C PRO A 410 10.95 -8.15 -2.46
N LYS A 411 11.15 -9.42 -2.09
CA LYS A 411 11.62 -9.73 -0.72
C LYS A 411 12.99 -9.12 -0.42
N GLY A 412 13.87 -9.04 -1.41
CA GLY A 412 15.17 -8.38 -1.26
C GLY A 412 15.06 -6.90 -0.91
N LEU A 413 14.05 -6.20 -1.42
CA LEU A 413 13.75 -4.82 -1.03
C LEU A 413 13.38 -4.73 0.45
N MET A 414 12.49 -5.60 0.93
CA MET A 414 12.07 -5.61 2.34
C MET A 414 13.24 -5.90 3.27
N TYR A 415 14.12 -6.83 2.90
CA TYR A 415 15.34 -7.11 3.67
C TYR A 415 16.29 -5.91 3.70
N GLY A 416 16.43 -5.19 2.57
CA GLY A 416 17.19 -3.94 2.51
C GLY A 416 16.63 -2.86 3.43
N LEU A 417 15.32 -2.68 3.47
CA LEU A 417 14.66 -1.73 4.37
C LEU A 417 14.84 -2.13 5.85
N TRP A 418 14.64 -3.40 6.20
CA TRP A 418 14.87 -3.89 7.57
C TRP A 418 16.33 -3.73 8.02
N SER A 419 17.29 -3.88 7.10
CA SER A 419 18.68 -3.63 7.43
C SER A 419 18.94 -2.17 7.83
N MET A 420 18.16 -1.23 7.27
CA MET A 420 18.27 0.21 7.59
C MET A 420 17.80 0.54 9.01
N ASP A 421 16.93 -0.26 9.63
CA ASP A 421 16.41 -0.01 10.98
C ASP A 421 17.51 -0.12 12.07
N SER A 422 18.66 -0.71 11.72
CA SER A 422 19.86 -0.68 12.57
C SER A 422 21.03 0.05 11.90
N TRP A 423 21.25 -0.21 10.61
CA TRP A 423 22.43 0.27 9.89
C TRP A 423 22.46 1.80 9.74
N LEU A 424 21.28 2.42 9.56
CA LEU A 424 21.16 3.88 9.53
C LEU A 424 21.70 4.56 10.79
N TYR A 425 21.64 3.87 11.93
CA TYR A 425 22.07 4.35 13.25
C TYR A 425 23.47 3.82 13.63
N ASP A 426 24.29 3.48 12.63
CA ASP A 426 25.65 2.93 12.79
C ASP A 426 25.67 1.53 13.44
N GLY A 427 24.54 0.82 13.48
CA GLY A 427 24.39 -0.57 13.91
C GLY A 427 24.77 -1.58 12.82
N ASP A 428 24.60 -2.86 13.16
CA ASP A 428 24.87 -3.98 12.25
C ASP A 428 23.70 -4.17 11.25
N PRO A 429 23.91 -4.11 9.92
CA PRO A 429 22.83 -4.28 8.95
C PRO A 429 22.17 -5.67 8.97
N MET A 430 22.81 -6.68 9.53
CA MET A 430 22.27 -8.04 9.65
C MET A 430 21.51 -8.28 10.95
N LEU A 431 21.43 -7.29 11.85
CA LEU A 431 20.85 -7.42 13.19
C LEU A 431 19.44 -8.01 13.18
N HIS A 432 18.54 -7.38 12.40
CA HIS A 432 17.12 -7.79 12.31
C HIS A 432 16.89 -8.92 11.31
N LEU A 433 17.85 -9.20 10.42
CA LEU A 433 17.78 -10.30 9.46
C LEU A 433 18.06 -11.66 10.11
N GLN A 434 18.87 -11.70 11.18
CA GLN A 434 19.19 -12.91 11.95
C GLN A 434 18.20 -13.11 13.10
N TYR A 435 16.92 -13.19 12.80
CA TYR A 435 15.82 -13.16 13.77
C TYR A 435 15.65 -14.46 14.59
N GLN A 436 16.19 -15.61 14.16
CA GLN A 436 15.94 -16.89 14.81
C GLN A 436 16.32 -16.90 16.29
N LYS A 437 17.49 -16.35 16.63
CA LYS A 437 17.97 -16.25 18.01
C LYS A 437 17.02 -15.41 18.88
N THR A 438 16.47 -14.34 18.34
CA THR A 438 15.52 -13.47 19.01
C THR A 438 14.22 -14.22 19.31
N PHE A 439 13.65 -14.94 18.33
CA PHE A 439 12.46 -15.75 18.56
C PHE A 439 12.71 -16.88 19.58
N ASP A 440 13.86 -17.57 19.50
CA ASP A 440 14.23 -18.62 20.46
C ASP A 440 14.39 -18.09 21.90
N PHE A 441 14.94 -16.88 22.05
CA PHE A 441 14.99 -16.18 23.33
C PHE A 441 13.58 -15.85 23.83
N LEU A 442 12.76 -15.18 23.01
CA LEU A 442 11.42 -14.73 23.39
C LEU A 442 10.47 -15.89 23.75
N LYS A 443 10.57 -17.04 23.05
CA LYS A 443 9.82 -18.26 23.41
C LYS A 443 10.10 -18.74 24.83
N LYS A 444 11.35 -18.69 25.28
CA LYS A 444 11.73 -19.02 26.66
C LYS A 444 11.24 -17.95 27.64
N ALA A 445 11.42 -16.69 27.26
CA ALA A 445 11.10 -15.51 28.04
C ALA A 445 9.60 -15.38 28.39
N VAL A 446 8.69 -15.97 27.60
CA VAL A 446 7.24 -16.06 27.92
C VAL A 446 6.98 -16.66 29.30
N SER A 447 7.78 -17.64 29.74
CA SER A 447 7.60 -18.27 31.04
C SER A 447 8.37 -17.61 32.18
N GLU A 448 9.20 -16.61 31.90
CA GLU A 448 10.11 -15.96 32.85
C GLU A 448 9.62 -14.56 33.30
N GLY A 449 8.43 -14.12 32.88
CA GLY A 449 7.86 -12.81 33.23
C GLY A 449 8.51 -11.65 32.48
N TYR A 450 9.17 -11.92 31.37
CA TYR A 450 9.87 -10.91 30.55
C TYR A 450 8.89 -9.85 30.00
N PHE A 451 7.79 -10.27 29.40
CA PHE A 451 6.79 -9.38 28.81
C PHE A 451 6.09 -8.52 29.86
N GLU A 452 5.82 -9.08 31.06
CA GLU A 452 5.30 -8.34 32.20
C GLU A 452 6.27 -7.25 32.67
N ASN A 453 7.58 -7.54 32.65
CA ASN A 453 8.61 -6.57 32.98
C ASN A 453 8.75 -5.47 31.92
N LEU A 454 8.54 -5.77 30.63
CA LEU A 454 8.46 -4.75 29.58
C LEU A 454 7.29 -3.79 29.81
N ILE A 455 6.10 -4.33 30.17
CA ILE A 455 4.94 -3.49 30.52
C ILE A 455 5.28 -2.57 31.71
N ARG A 456 5.91 -3.07 32.77
CA ARG A 456 6.29 -2.26 33.93
C ARG A 456 7.28 -1.18 33.54
N GLY A 457 8.40 -1.56 32.90
CA GLY A 457 9.51 -0.65 32.65
C GLY A 457 9.23 0.38 31.56
N TYR A 458 8.52 -0.02 30.51
CA TYR A 458 8.33 0.84 29.33
C TYR A 458 6.95 1.47 29.22
N LEU A 459 5.87 0.82 29.72
CA LEU A 459 4.52 1.32 29.54
C LEU A 459 3.88 1.90 30.83
N LEU A 460 4.44 1.59 32.01
CA LEU A 460 3.91 2.09 33.30
C LEU A 460 4.85 3.09 34.00
N ASP A 461 6.14 2.76 34.11
CA ASP A 461 7.12 3.53 34.87
C ASP A 461 7.95 4.48 33.99
N ASN A 462 7.70 4.54 32.70
CA ASN A 462 8.40 5.37 31.73
C ASN A 462 7.81 6.78 31.68
N PRO A 463 8.56 7.85 31.99
CA PRO A 463 8.05 9.23 31.90
C PRO A 463 8.01 9.76 30.44
N HIS A 464 8.70 9.10 29.48
CA HIS A 464 8.69 9.51 28.08
C HIS A 464 7.38 9.05 27.42
N GLU A 465 6.31 9.68 27.82
CA GLU A 465 4.95 9.38 27.43
C GLU A 465 4.20 10.65 27.05
N ALA A 466 3.39 10.59 26.00
CA ALA A 466 2.52 11.66 25.56
C ALA A 466 1.08 11.18 25.41
N PHE A 467 0.16 11.88 26.03
CA PHE A 467 -1.26 11.74 25.78
C PHE A 467 -1.69 12.75 24.73
N VAL A 468 -2.12 12.27 23.57
CA VAL A 468 -2.50 13.10 22.42
C VAL A 468 -4.00 13.00 22.20
N ILE A 469 -4.65 14.14 22.04
CA ILE A 469 -6.07 14.27 21.73
C ILE A 469 -6.18 14.92 20.36
N VAL A 470 -6.91 14.27 19.43
CA VAL A 470 -7.21 14.86 18.11
C VAL A 470 -8.72 14.99 17.99
N SER A 471 -9.20 16.23 18.07
CA SER A 471 -10.63 16.56 18.14
C SER A 471 -11.16 16.98 16.76
N PRO A 472 -12.39 16.59 16.38
CA PRO A 472 -13.00 17.05 15.12
C PRO A 472 -13.31 18.55 15.19
N CYS A 473 -13.07 19.24 14.07
CA CYS A 473 -13.39 20.67 13.91
C CYS A 473 -14.19 20.88 12.63
N THR A 474 -15.41 21.35 12.75
CA THR A 474 -16.29 21.57 11.60
C THR A 474 -15.75 22.65 10.68
N ASP A 475 -15.74 22.36 9.38
CA ASP A 475 -15.34 23.29 8.31
C ASP A 475 -13.93 23.89 8.47
N GLN A 476 -13.03 23.18 9.14
CA GLN A 476 -11.64 23.63 9.33
C GLN A 476 -10.95 23.81 7.98
N THR A 477 -11.00 22.83 7.08
CA THR A 477 -10.42 22.90 5.72
C THR A 477 -10.95 24.10 4.95
N ALA A 478 -12.25 24.33 4.97
CA ALA A 478 -12.85 25.47 4.24
C ALA A 478 -12.37 26.84 4.76
N ARG A 479 -12.21 26.96 6.09
CA ARG A 479 -11.67 28.20 6.71
C ARG A 479 -10.17 28.39 6.39
N GLU A 480 -9.40 27.31 6.35
CA GLU A 480 -7.97 27.36 6.01
C GLU A 480 -7.79 27.74 4.53
N ASP A 481 -8.59 27.15 3.62
CA ASP A 481 -8.59 27.51 2.20
C ASP A 481 -9.02 28.96 1.96
N GLU A 482 -10.06 29.46 2.67
CA GLU A 482 -10.50 30.86 2.59
C GLU A 482 -9.40 31.81 3.10
N ALA A 483 -8.79 31.49 4.24
CA ALA A 483 -7.70 32.28 4.81
C ALA A 483 -6.47 32.31 3.89
N LEU A 484 -6.14 31.20 3.24
CA LEU A 484 -5.08 31.12 2.23
C LEU A 484 -5.42 31.99 1.01
N ALA A 485 -6.64 31.87 0.49
CA ALA A 485 -7.10 32.68 -0.65
C ALA A 485 -7.06 34.18 -0.35
N GLU A 486 -7.49 34.60 0.86
CA GLU A 486 -7.41 36.00 1.30
C GLU A 486 -5.97 36.49 1.42
N ARG A 487 -5.07 35.67 1.98
CA ARG A 487 -3.63 35.98 2.09
C ARG A 487 -3.01 36.15 0.72
N LEU A 488 -3.28 35.21 -0.21
CA LEU A 488 -2.76 35.29 -1.59
C LEU A 488 -3.32 36.48 -2.35
N LYS A 489 -4.60 36.78 -2.17
CA LYS A 489 -5.22 38.00 -2.73
C LYS A 489 -4.55 39.27 -2.20
N ALA A 490 -4.37 39.37 -0.88
CA ALA A 490 -3.71 40.53 -0.26
C ALA A 490 -2.25 40.65 -0.74
N TYR A 491 -1.53 39.56 -0.88
CA TYR A 491 -0.18 39.53 -1.44
C TYR A 491 -0.18 40.00 -2.91
N ARG A 492 -1.04 39.44 -3.77
CA ARG A 492 -1.19 39.88 -5.17
C ARG A 492 -1.50 41.37 -5.26
N ASP A 493 -2.42 41.85 -4.44
CA ASP A 493 -2.86 43.25 -4.49
C ASP A 493 -1.76 44.23 -3.97
N SER A 494 -0.77 43.72 -3.20
CA SER A 494 0.40 44.47 -2.76
C SER A 494 1.50 44.57 -3.84
N LEU A 495 1.50 43.68 -4.85
CA LEU A 495 2.47 43.64 -5.92
C LEU A 495 2.24 44.76 -6.94
N SER A 496 3.31 45.34 -7.46
CA SER A 496 3.28 46.23 -8.61
C SER A 496 2.81 45.51 -9.88
N GLU A 497 2.44 46.24 -10.91
CA GLU A 497 2.05 45.66 -12.21
C GLU A 497 3.22 44.89 -12.85
N GLU A 498 4.44 45.38 -12.65
CA GLU A 498 5.66 44.72 -13.13
C GLU A 498 5.91 43.39 -12.41
N GLU A 499 5.75 43.35 -11.10
CA GLU A 499 5.89 42.10 -10.29
C GLU A 499 4.83 41.07 -10.67
N ARG A 500 3.56 41.47 -10.87
CA ARG A 500 2.49 40.59 -11.37
C ARG A 500 2.78 40.06 -12.77
N SER A 501 3.25 40.94 -13.65
CA SER A 501 3.67 40.54 -15.03
C SER A 501 4.82 39.56 -14.99
N GLU A 502 5.74 39.67 -14.04
CA GLU A 502 6.86 38.75 -13.86
C GLU A 502 6.35 37.36 -13.40
N ILE A 503 5.37 37.27 -12.49
CA ILE A 503 4.76 36.00 -12.10
C ILE A 503 4.07 35.36 -13.30
N VAL A 504 3.26 36.09 -14.06
CA VAL A 504 2.61 35.59 -15.28
C VAL A 504 3.65 35.09 -16.29
N ARG A 505 4.75 35.81 -16.48
CA ARG A 505 5.85 35.38 -17.37
C ARG A 505 6.46 34.06 -16.90
N LYS A 506 6.78 33.93 -15.60
CA LYS A 506 7.33 32.71 -15.01
C LYS A 506 6.36 31.53 -15.12
N THR A 507 5.06 31.76 -14.90
CA THR A 507 4.02 30.75 -15.10
C THR A 507 4.01 30.23 -16.53
N LYS A 508 4.03 31.15 -17.52
CA LYS A 508 4.06 30.76 -18.94
C LYS A 508 5.36 30.04 -19.32
N GLU A 509 6.50 30.45 -18.78
CA GLU A 509 7.80 29.80 -19.02
C GLU A 509 7.86 28.39 -18.41
N LEU A 510 7.28 28.20 -17.19
CA LEU A 510 7.20 26.88 -16.59
C LEU A 510 6.29 25.95 -17.38
N LYS A 511 5.11 26.42 -17.79
CA LYS A 511 4.19 25.64 -18.64
C LYS A 511 4.83 25.27 -19.99
N ALA A 512 5.53 26.21 -20.63
CA ALA A 512 6.26 25.93 -21.86
C ALA A 512 7.36 24.89 -21.63
N TYR A 513 8.10 24.98 -20.52
CA TYR A 513 9.08 23.97 -20.13
C TYR A 513 8.43 22.60 -19.94
N GLN A 514 7.31 22.51 -19.26
CA GLN A 514 6.58 21.25 -19.03
C GLN A 514 6.07 20.63 -20.34
N GLU A 515 5.71 21.44 -21.33
CA GLU A 515 5.19 21.01 -22.64
C GLU A 515 6.28 20.63 -23.64
N GLU A 516 7.49 21.17 -23.50
CA GLU A 516 8.58 20.92 -24.43
C GLU A 516 9.10 19.48 -24.24
N PRO A 517 9.03 18.60 -25.27
CA PRO A 517 9.54 17.25 -25.14
C PRO A 517 11.08 17.24 -25.01
N SER A 518 11.63 16.22 -24.38
CA SER A 518 13.08 15.98 -24.40
C SER A 518 13.58 15.77 -25.83
N SER A 519 14.81 16.20 -26.12
CA SER A 519 15.39 16.01 -27.44
C SER A 519 15.61 14.54 -27.77
N GLN A 520 15.50 14.16 -29.05
CA GLN A 520 15.75 12.78 -29.49
C GLN A 520 17.18 12.31 -29.12
N GLU A 521 18.16 13.21 -29.19
CA GLU A 521 19.55 12.94 -28.83
C GLU A 521 19.69 12.60 -27.34
N ASP A 522 18.92 13.26 -26.46
CA ASP A 522 18.91 12.97 -25.02
C ASP A 522 18.14 11.69 -24.69
N LEU A 523 17.00 11.47 -25.31
CA LEU A 523 16.22 10.22 -25.15
C LEU A 523 17.05 8.98 -25.57
N GLU A 524 17.91 9.09 -26.60
CA GLU A 524 18.78 8.01 -27.04
C GLU A 524 19.89 7.66 -26.03
N LYS A 525 20.20 8.53 -25.08
CA LYS A 525 21.16 8.25 -23.98
C LYS A 525 20.60 7.29 -22.95
N ILE A 526 19.26 7.24 -22.77
CA ILE A 526 18.64 6.29 -21.84
C ILE A 526 18.89 4.87 -22.36
N PRO A 527 19.52 3.98 -21.57
CA PRO A 527 19.75 2.61 -21.97
C PRO A 527 18.43 1.84 -22.03
N MET A 528 18.26 1.00 -23.03
CA MET A 528 17.02 0.31 -23.29
C MET A 528 17.26 -1.15 -23.71
N LEU A 529 16.34 -2.03 -23.33
CA LEU A 529 16.25 -3.39 -23.84
C LEU A 529 15.72 -3.39 -25.30
N GLN A 530 15.83 -4.55 -25.94
CA GLN A 530 15.26 -4.82 -27.26
C GLN A 530 14.10 -5.83 -27.14
N ARG A 531 13.16 -5.84 -28.09
CA ARG A 531 12.08 -6.87 -28.11
C ARG A 531 12.64 -8.31 -28.13
N SER A 532 13.86 -8.50 -28.64
CA SER A 532 14.55 -9.80 -28.64
C SER A 532 15.01 -10.25 -27.25
N ASP A 533 15.09 -9.35 -26.28
CA ASP A 533 15.47 -9.66 -24.89
C ASP A 533 14.29 -10.19 -24.07
N ILE A 534 13.09 -10.16 -24.64
CA ILE A 534 11.85 -10.64 -24.00
C ILE A 534 11.61 -12.10 -24.38
N GLU A 535 11.28 -12.93 -23.39
CA GLU A 535 10.86 -14.33 -23.60
C GLU A 535 9.58 -14.37 -24.45
N LYS A 536 9.60 -15.13 -25.55
CA LYS A 536 8.47 -15.23 -26.48
C LYS A 536 7.34 -16.10 -25.97
N LYS A 537 7.65 -17.07 -25.10
CA LYS A 537 6.66 -17.99 -24.56
C LYS A 537 6.07 -17.45 -23.27
N ALA A 538 4.74 -17.41 -23.17
CA ALA A 538 4.06 -17.10 -21.94
C ALA A 538 4.27 -18.21 -20.89
N GLU A 539 4.42 -17.84 -19.61
CA GLU A 539 4.36 -18.81 -18.52
C GLU A 539 2.92 -19.34 -18.41
N GLY A 540 2.74 -20.63 -18.75
CA GLY A 540 1.46 -21.33 -18.71
C GLY A 540 0.92 -21.47 -17.29
N PHE A 541 -0.33 -21.95 -17.22
CA PHE A 541 -0.93 -22.34 -15.95
C PHE A 541 -0.49 -23.76 -15.57
N SER A 542 -0.19 -23.96 -14.30
CA SER A 542 0.23 -25.27 -13.76
C SER A 542 -0.77 -25.72 -12.70
N TYR A 543 -1.90 -26.29 -13.14
CA TYR A 543 -2.90 -26.87 -12.24
C TYR A 543 -3.59 -28.09 -12.85
N GLU A 544 -4.11 -28.93 -11.98
CA GLU A 544 -4.94 -30.09 -12.33
C GLU A 544 -6.31 -29.94 -11.67
N VAL A 545 -7.37 -30.25 -12.41
CA VAL A 545 -8.72 -30.32 -11.85
C VAL A 545 -9.00 -31.78 -11.50
N LYS A 546 -9.13 -32.05 -10.23
CA LYS A 546 -9.42 -33.37 -9.66
C LYS A 546 -10.81 -33.36 -9.04
N GLU A 547 -11.34 -34.52 -8.76
CA GLU A 547 -12.59 -34.69 -8.02
C GLU A 547 -12.32 -35.57 -6.80
N GLU A 548 -12.47 -34.99 -5.61
CA GLU A 548 -12.25 -35.69 -4.35
C GLU A 548 -13.59 -35.76 -3.57
N SER A 549 -14.07 -36.96 -3.35
CA SER A 549 -15.36 -37.18 -2.68
C SER A 549 -16.55 -36.44 -3.34
N GLY A 550 -16.51 -36.20 -4.66
CA GLY A 550 -17.50 -35.43 -5.41
C GLY A 550 -17.39 -33.91 -5.26
N ILE A 551 -16.26 -33.40 -4.79
CA ILE A 551 -15.94 -31.96 -4.70
C ILE A 551 -14.87 -31.63 -5.76
N PRO A 552 -15.07 -30.57 -6.56
CA PRO A 552 -14.02 -30.09 -7.47
C PRO A 552 -12.82 -29.55 -6.69
N VAL A 553 -11.62 -30.05 -7.04
CA VAL A 553 -10.35 -29.61 -6.43
C VAL A 553 -9.42 -29.09 -7.53
N ILE A 554 -9.05 -27.84 -7.42
CA ILE A 554 -8.04 -27.20 -8.28
C ILE A 554 -6.70 -27.34 -7.55
N HIS A 555 -5.91 -28.35 -7.96
CA HIS A 555 -4.60 -28.61 -7.40
C HIS A 555 -3.52 -27.90 -8.20
N SER A 556 -2.70 -27.09 -7.55
CA SER A 556 -1.49 -26.49 -8.12
C SER A 556 -0.26 -27.21 -7.56
N PRO A 557 0.38 -28.14 -8.32
CA PRO A 557 1.50 -28.97 -7.85
C PRO A 557 2.80 -28.17 -7.83
N LEU A 558 2.96 -27.33 -6.83
CA LEU A 558 4.11 -26.44 -6.67
C LEU A 558 4.90 -26.79 -5.40
N PHE A 559 6.21 -26.61 -5.45
CA PHE A 559 7.05 -26.71 -4.26
C PHE A 559 6.79 -25.51 -3.33
N THR A 560 6.34 -25.77 -2.12
CA THR A 560 5.90 -24.76 -1.15
C THR A 560 6.63 -24.86 0.20
N SER A 561 7.76 -25.56 0.23
CA SER A 561 8.54 -25.78 1.47
C SER A 561 7.74 -26.36 2.64
N GLY A 562 6.78 -27.24 2.35
CA GLY A 562 5.94 -27.92 3.36
C GLY A 562 4.70 -27.12 3.80
N ILE A 563 4.44 -25.94 3.21
CA ILE A 563 3.24 -25.13 3.51
C ILE A 563 2.13 -25.47 2.51
N GLY A 564 0.97 -25.85 3.00
CA GLY A 564 -0.24 -26.01 2.18
C GLY A 564 -1.06 -24.70 2.17
N TYR A 565 -1.33 -24.15 0.98
CA TYR A 565 -2.22 -23.01 0.80
C TYR A 565 -3.60 -23.53 0.38
N LEU A 566 -4.51 -23.61 1.33
CA LEU A 566 -5.87 -24.10 1.17
C LEU A 566 -6.84 -22.94 0.97
N LYS A 567 -7.69 -23.03 -0.06
CA LYS A 567 -8.85 -22.15 -0.24
C LYS A 567 -10.12 -23.01 -0.42
N VAL A 568 -11.12 -22.73 0.40
CA VAL A 568 -12.46 -23.34 0.29
C VAL A 568 -13.42 -22.24 -0.16
N LEU A 569 -14.02 -22.42 -1.33
CA LEU A 569 -14.88 -21.45 -1.99
C LEU A 569 -16.33 -21.90 -1.93
N PHE A 570 -17.22 -20.96 -1.64
CA PHE A 570 -18.67 -21.12 -1.69
C PHE A 570 -19.30 -20.08 -2.62
N ASP A 571 -20.14 -20.53 -3.57
CA ASP A 571 -20.75 -19.68 -4.58
C ASP A 571 -21.92 -18.87 -4.02
N PHE A 572 -21.90 -17.55 -4.23
CA PHE A 572 -22.97 -16.64 -3.80
C PHE A 572 -24.31 -16.84 -4.52
N SER A 573 -24.34 -17.53 -5.67
CA SER A 573 -25.59 -17.76 -6.43
C SER A 573 -26.64 -18.59 -5.67
N VAL A 574 -26.30 -19.20 -4.55
CA VAL A 574 -27.25 -19.86 -3.65
C VAL A 574 -28.05 -18.87 -2.80
N LEU A 575 -27.66 -17.59 -2.77
CA LEU A 575 -28.31 -16.54 -1.99
C LEU A 575 -29.24 -15.70 -2.91
N PRO A 576 -30.43 -15.31 -2.41
CA PRO A 576 -31.20 -14.25 -3.07
C PRO A 576 -30.40 -12.94 -3.15
N ASP A 577 -30.69 -12.12 -4.15
CA ASP A 577 -29.96 -10.87 -4.40
C ASP A 577 -29.89 -9.94 -3.18
N GLU A 578 -30.97 -9.81 -2.42
CA GLU A 578 -31.05 -9.03 -1.19
C GLU A 578 -30.15 -9.54 -0.06
N ASP A 579 -29.70 -10.79 -0.11
CA ASP A 579 -28.86 -11.41 0.93
C ASP A 579 -27.35 -11.28 0.67
N ILE A 580 -26.96 -10.83 -0.52
CA ILE A 580 -25.54 -10.65 -0.89
C ILE A 580 -24.77 -9.77 0.11
N PRO A 581 -25.25 -8.60 0.54
CA PRO A 581 -24.53 -7.77 1.52
C PRO A 581 -24.40 -8.44 2.90
N TYR A 582 -25.39 -9.27 3.29
CA TYR A 582 -25.31 -10.06 4.54
C TYR A 582 -24.27 -11.18 4.42
N GLY A 583 -24.18 -11.84 3.26
CA GLY A 583 -23.11 -12.79 2.95
C GLY A 583 -21.71 -12.14 3.03
N ALA A 584 -21.61 -10.90 2.52
CA ALA A 584 -20.37 -10.14 2.64
C ALA A 584 -20.06 -9.73 4.09
N LEU A 585 -21.07 -9.44 4.92
CA LEU A 585 -20.89 -9.12 6.34
C LEU A 585 -20.35 -10.32 7.13
N LEU A 586 -20.69 -11.55 6.73
CA LEU A 586 -20.18 -12.76 7.41
C LEU A 586 -18.65 -12.80 7.47
N LYS A 587 -17.93 -12.29 6.45
CA LYS A 587 -16.46 -12.25 6.47
C LYS A 587 -15.87 -11.46 7.65
N SER A 588 -16.63 -10.47 8.16
CA SER A 588 -16.21 -9.64 9.30
C SER A 588 -16.66 -10.22 10.65
N VAL A 589 -17.60 -11.16 10.64
CA VAL A 589 -18.18 -11.75 11.87
C VAL A 589 -17.56 -13.10 12.19
N LEU A 590 -17.34 -13.95 11.18
CA LEU A 590 -16.77 -15.29 11.35
C LEU A 590 -15.33 -15.22 11.87
N GLY A 591 -15.02 -16.01 12.90
CA GLY A 591 -13.75 -15.96 13.62
C GLY A 591 -13.68 -14.90 14.73
N TYR A 592 -14.65 -13.96 14.79
CA TYR A 592 -14.70 -12.87 15.77
C TYR A 592 -15.85 -13.01 16.80
N VAL A 593 -16.64 -14.05 16.72
CA VAL A 593 -17.67 -14.46 17.69
C VAL A 593 -17.27 -15.77 18.34
N ASP A 594 -17.79 -16.05 19.54
CA ASP A 594 -17.64 -17.34 20.16
C ASP A 594 -18.19 -18.44 19.25
N THR A 595 -17.61 -19.62 19.36
CA THR A 595 -18.15 -20.82 18.75
C THR A 595 -18.72 -21.76 19.83
N GLU A 596 -19.12 -22.96 19.46
CA GLU A 596 -19.63 -23.92 20.43
C GLU A 596 -18.56 -24.34 21.46
N HIS A 597 -17.28 -24.50 20.99
CA HIS A 597 -16.20 -25.05 21.80
C HIS A 597 -15.18 -24.04 22.25
N TYR A 598 -15.08 -22.87 21.60
CA TYR A 598 -14.07 -21.85 21.87
C TYR A 598 -14.72 -20.49 22.11
N SER A 599 -14.13 -19.72 23.02
CA SER A 599 -14.25 -18.26 22.94
C SER A 599 -13.54 -17.73 21.71
N TYR A 600 -13.94 -16.58 21.15
CA TYR A 600 -13.30 -16.02 19.98
C TYR A 600 -11.80 -15.70 20.22
N SER A 601 -11.40 -15.37 21.44
CA SER A 601 -10.00 -15.17 21.83
C SER A 601 -9.21 -16.47 21.82
N ASP A 602 -9.77 -17.57 22.43
CA ASP A 602 -9.14 -18.89 22.40
C ASP A 602 -9.06 -19.47 21.01
N LEU A 603 -10.10 -19.26 20.18
CA LEU A 603 -10.13 -19.68 18.78
C LEU A 603 -8.99 -19.05 17.98
N THR A 604 -8.80 -17.74 18.12
CA THR A 604 -7.71 -17.02 17.47
C THR A 604 -6.33 -17.55 17.91
N SER A 605 -6.16 -17.77 19.22
CA SER A 605 -4.92 -18.34 19.75
C SER A 605 -4.64 -19.74 19.20
N GLU A 606 -5.66 -20.61 19.11
CA GLU A 606 -5.51 -21.94 18.51
C GLU A 606 -5.11 -21.88 17.04
N ILE A 607 -5.76 -21.01 16.27
CA ILE A 607 -5.45 -20.82 14.84
C ILE A 607 -3.97 -20.43 14.65
N TYR A 608 -3.49 -19.42 15.36
CA TYR A 608 -2.12 -18.95 15.17
C TYR A 608 -1.04 -19.83 15.83
N LEU A 609 -1.38 -20.66 16.81
CA LEU A 609 -0.49 -21.69 17.34
C LEU A 609 -0.25 -22.83 16.35
N ASN A 610 -1.20 -23.10 15.45
CA ASN A 610 -1.17 -24.28 14.59
C ASN A 610 -1.15 -23.95 13.08
N SER A 611 -1.24 -22.69 12.70
CA SER A 611 -1.31 -22.26 11.30
C SER A 611 -0.61 -20.92 11.06
N GLY A 612 -0.36 -20.58 9.79
CA GLY A 612 0.06 -19.25 9.38
C GLY A 612 -1.09 -18.23 9.27
N GLY A 613 -2.30 -18.64 9.63
CA GLY A 613 -3.51 -17.82 9.63
C GLY A 613 -4.69 -18.43 8.88
N LEU A 614 -5.88 -17.96 9.24
CA LEU A 614 -7.15 -18.25 8.60
C LEU A 614 -7.90 -16.93 8.37
N ASP A 615 -8.32 -16.68 7.15
CA ASP A 615 -9.07 -15.47 6.78
C ASP A 615 -10.24 -15.77 5.85
N PHE A 616 -11.18 -14.82 5.79
CA PHE A 616 -12.35 -14.86 4.92
C PHE A 616 -12.36 -13.68 3.96
N SER A 617 -12.69 -13.96 2.71
CA SER A 617 -12.79 -12.93 1.67
C SER A 617 -14.02 -13.15 0.79
N VAL A 618 -14.43 -12.08 0.09
CA VAL A 618 -15.49 -12.13 -0.93
C VAL A 618 -14.89 -11.63 -2.23
N GLY A 619 -15.07 -12.40 -3.30
CA GLY A 619 -14.57 -12.08 -4.62
C GLY A 619 -15.56 -12.44 -5.71
N GLY A 620 -15.25 -12.05 -6.95
CA GLY A 620 -16.04 -12.43 -8.12
C GLY A 620 -15.14 -12.64 -9.32
N SER A 621 -15.56 -13.51 -10.23
CA SER A 621 -14.86 -13.80 -11.47
C SER A 621 -15.84 -13.85 -12.63
N GLN A 622 -15.63 -13.00 -13.64
CA GLN A 622 -16.40 -13.07 -14.88
C GLN A 622 -15.82 -14.16 -15.77
N LYS A 623 -16.71 -15.02 -16.29
CA LYS A 623 -16.31 -16.09 -17.18
C LYS A 623 -16.17 -15.57 -18.61
N MET A 624 -15.01 -15.86 -19.24
CA MET A 624 -14.72 -15.45 -20.59
C MET A 624 -15.72 -16.05 -21.59
N GLY A 625 -16.19 -15.26 -22.56
CA GLY A 625 -17.20 -15.67 -23.53
C GLY A 625 -18.66 -15.60 -23.00
N GLU A 626 -18.87 -15.20 -21.76
CA GLU A 626 -20.21 -15.07 -21.15
C GLU A 626 -20.40 -13.65 -20.55
N PRO A 627 -20.55 -12.61 -21.39
CA PRO A 627 -20.66 -11.22 -20.92
C PRO A 627 -21.80 -11.06 -19.90
N GLY A 628 -21.52 -10.38 -18.78
CA GLY A 628 -22.50 -10.14 -17.71
C GLY A 628 -22.76 -11.35 -16.80
N ASN A 629 -22.20 -12.53 -17.11
CA ASN A 629 -22.24 -13.70 -16.22
C ASN A 629 -20.97 -13.78 -15.40
N PHE A 630 -21.09 -13.78 -14.09
CA PHE A 630 -19.97 -13.90 -13.17
C PHE A 630 -20.30 -14.85 -12.01
N THR A 631 -19.27 -15.40 -11.38
CA THR A 631 -19.39 -16.19 -10.16
C THR A 631 -18.89 -15.35 -8.99
N GLY A 632 -19.78 -15.01 -8.05
CA GLY A 632 -19.40 -14.45 -6.75
C GLY A 632 -19.03 -15.56 -5.78
N THR A 633 -17.92 -15.41 -5.04
CA THR A 633 -17.45 -16.43 -4.10
C THR A 633 -17.20 -15.89 -2.71
N PHE A 634 -17.61 -16.62 -1.70
CA PHE A 634 -17.11 -16.51 -0.33
C PHE A 634 -15.95 -17.50 -0.20
N THR A 635 -14.77 -17.03 0.19
CA THR A 635 -13.57 -17.85 0.24
C THR A 635 -13.01 -17.86 1.66
N ALA A 636 -12.82 -19.08 2.21
CA ALA A 636 -12.05 -19.32 3.42
C ALA A 636 -10.64 -19.74 3.02
N SER A 637 -9.62 -19.00 3.46
CA SER A 637 -8.20 -19.24 3.13
C SER A 637 -7.44 -19.65 4.38
N VAL A 638 -6.64 -20.70 4.30
CA VAL A 638 -5.81 -21.19 5.42
C VAL A 638 -4.41 -21.51 4.92
N LYS A 639 -3.39 -21.08 5.68
CA LYS A 639 -1.98 -21.44 5.48
C LYS A 639 -1.55 -22.39 6.59
N VAL A 640 -1.17 -23.62 6.25
CA VAL A 640 -0.76 -24.61 7.24
C VAL A 640 0.44 -25.43 6.78
N LEU A 641 1.22 -25.95 7.72
CA LEU A 641 2.14 -27.04 7.42
C LEU A 641 1.34 -28.28 7.03
N TYR A 642 1.88 -29.12 6.14
CA TYR A 642 1.16 -30.30 5.62
C TYR A 642 0.58 -31.22 6.72
N GLU A 643 1.34 -31.43 7.82
CA GLU A 643 0.87 -32.24 8.95
C GLU A 643 -0.28 -31.60 9.75
N LYS A 644 -0.58 -30.31 9.54
CA LYS A 644 -1.67 -29.56 10.19
C LYS A 644 -2.91 -29.38 9.32
N LEU A 645 -3.00 -30.08 8.19
CA LEU A 645 -4.13 -29.91 7.26
C LEU A 645 -5.46 -30.35 7.88
N ASP A 646 -5.47 -31.41 8.69
CA ASP A 646 -6.67 -31.87 9.42
C ASP A 646 -7.16 -30.75 10.37
N PHE A 647 -6.24 -30.13 11.11
CA PHE A 647 -6.54 -29.00 11.99
C PHE A 647 -7.18 -27.82 11.23
N ALA A 648 -6.70 -27.53 10.00
CA ALA A 648 -7.29 -26.47 9.18
C ALA A 648 -8.78 -26.73 8.92
N PHE A 649 -9.14 -27.95 8.54
CA PHE A 649 -10.55 -28.32 8.31
C PHE A 649 -11.37 -28.36 9.59
N GLU A 650 -10.79 -28.80 10.74
CA GLU A 650 -11.46 -28.75 12.05
C GLU A 650 -11.82 -27.31 12.45
N MET A 651 -10.90 -26.34 12.23
CA MET A 651 -11.17 -24.91 12.50
C MET A 651 -12.20 -24.34 11.53
N LEU A 652 -12.16 -24.73 10.25
CA LEU A 652 -13.21 -24.33 9.30
C LEU A 652 -14.59 -24.86 9.71
N GLU A 653 -14.69 -26.13 10.11
CA GLU A 653 -15.95 -26.72 10.65
C GLU A 653 -16.45 -25.91 11.84
N GLU A 654 -15.57 -25.66 12.82
CA GLU A 654 -15.93 -24.92 14.04
C GLU A 654 -16.45 -23.51 13.72
N ILE A 655 -15.76 -22.76 12.84
CA ILE A 655 -16.14 -21.39 12.52
C ILE A 655 -17.39 -21.33 11.64
N LEU A 656 -17.43 -22.13 10.56
CA LEU A 656 -18.52 -22.02 9.58
C LEU A 656 -19.86 -22.57 10.10
N LEU A 657 -19.82 -23.60 10.97
CA LEU A 657 -21.04 -24.33 11.41
C LEU A 657 -21.46 -24.05 12.82
N ARG A 658 -20.54 -23.61 13.71
CA ARG A 658 -20.76 -23.53 15.16
C ARG A 658 -20.61 -22.12 15.75
N SER A 659 -20.43 -21.10 14.94
CA SER A 659 -20.35 -19.70 15.37
C SER A 659 -21.65 -19.22 15.98
N LYS A 660 -21.59 -18.56 17.15
CA LYS A 660 -22.74 -17.99 17.89
C LYS A 660 -23.11 -16.62 17.30
N LEU A 661 -23.69 -16.62 16.10
CA LEU A 661 -24.03 -15.40 15.36
C LEU A 661 -25.17 -14.56 15.99
N THR A 662 -25.80 -15.02 17.04
CA THR A 662 -26.91 -14.33 17.74
C THR A 662 -26.50 -13.64 19.04
N ASP A 663 -25.19 -13.54 19.34
CA ASP A 663 -24.69 -12.76 20.46
C ASP A 663 -24.83 -11.25 20.11
N GLU A 664 -25.87 -10.63 20.69
CA GLU A 664 -26.24 -9.23 20.38
C GLU A 664 -25.17 -8.22 20.81
N LYS A 665 -24.48 -8.46 21.97
CA LYS A 665 -23.42 -7.59 22.45
C LYS A 665 -22.23 -7.64 21.49
N ARG A 666 -21.73 -8.85 21.23
CA ARG A 666 -20.56 -9.06 20.39
C ARG A 666 -20.80 -8.62 18.94
N LEU A 667 -22.00 -8.89 18.40
CA LEU A 667 -22.36 -8.43 17.06
C LEU A 667 -22.39 -6.90 16.95
N GLY A 668 -22.84 -6.20 17.99
CA GLY A 668 -22.77 -4.73 18.05
C GLY A 668 -21.34 -4.21 17.99
N GLU A 669 -20.43 -4.76 18.81
CA GLU A 669 -19.00 -4.41 18.82
C GLU A 669 -18.35 -4.63 17.44
N ILE A 670 -18.62 -5.77 16.79
CA ILE A 670 -18.10 -6.08 15.46
C ILE A 670 -18.64 -5.11 14.40
N LEU A 671 -19.91 -4.71 14.47
CA LEU A 671 -20.49 -3.75 13.54
C LEU A 671 -19.82 -2.37 13.65
N ASP A 672 -19.60 -1.89 14.88
CA ASP A 672 -18.94 -0.60 15.13
C ASP A 672 -17.50 -0.61 14.58
N GLU A 673 -16.74 -1.70 14.83
CA GLU A 673 -15.39 -1.88 14.29
C GLU A 673 -15.40 -2.01 12.74
N THR A 674 -16.34 -2.80 12.18
CA THR A 674 -16.45 -2.98 10.73
C THR A 674 -16.79 -1.68 10.02
N MET A 675 -17.66 -0.85 10.60
CA MET A 675 -18.02 0.47 10.10
C MET A 675 -16.83 1.42 10.10
N SER A 676 -16.09 1.48 11.23
CA SER A 676 -14.88 2.29 11.36
C SER A 676 -13.84 1.91 10.30
N ARG A 677 -13.56 0.61 10.16
CA ARG A 677 -12.60 0.09 9.16
C ARG A 677 -13.05 0.27 7.71
N ALA A 678 -14.35 0.16 7.43
CA ALA A 678 -14.90 0.43 6.10
C ALA A 678 -14.71 1.91 5.73
N ARG A 679 -14.94 2.82 6.66
CA ARG A 679 -14.67 4.26 6.48
C ARG A 679 -13.18 4.53 6.22
N MET A 680 -12.27 4.02 7.04
CA MET A 680 -10.81 4.16 6.83
C MET A 680 -10.38 3.67 5.45
N ARG A 681 -10.96 2.56 4.98
CA ARG A 681 -10.67 2.02 3.64
C ARG A 681 -11.15 2.97 2.53
N LEU A 682 -12.34 3.55 2.66
CA LEU A 682 -12.84 4.54 1.69
C LEU A 682 -11.95 5.79 1.68
N GLU A 683 -11.49 6.28 2.83
CA GLU A 683 -10.58 7.43 2.95
C GLU A 683 -9.21 7.13 2.32
N ASN A 684 -8.60 5.99 2.63
CA ASN A 684 -7.27 5.62 2.15
C ASN A 684 -7.26 5.19 0.66
N SER A 685 -8.39 4.72 0.13
CA SER A 685 -8.50 4.18 -1.23
C SER A 685 -9.66 4.83 -2.02
N SER A 686 -9.86 6.13 -1.85
CA SER A 686 -10.95 6.88 -2.49
C SER A 686 -10.95 6.75 -4.01
N HIS A 687 -9.77 6.74 -4.65
CA HIS A 687 -9.63 6.52 -6.10
C HIS A 687 -10.22 5.17 -6.56
N SER A 688 -9.88 4.08 -5.88
CA SER A 688 -10.39 2.74 -6.18
C SER A 688 -11.88 2.64 -5.88
N SER A 689 -12.34 3.31 -4.81
CA SER A 689 -13.75 3.35 -4.43
C SER A 689 -14.60 4.13 -5.45
N ALA A 690 -14.09 5.25 -5.97
CA ALA A 690 -14.72 6.01 -7.04
C ALA A 690 -14.82 5.20 -8.34
N ALA A 691 -13.73 4.51 -8.72
CA ALA A 691 -13.71 3.66 -9.91
C ALA A 691 -14.67 2.48 -9.80
N MET A 692 -14.67 1.77 -8.67
CA MET A 692 -15.61 0.67 -8.39
C MET A 692 -17.06 1.16 -8.45
N ARG A 693 -17.33 2.34 -7.86
CA ARG A 693 -18.67 2.95 -7.87
C ARG A 693 -19.12 3.32 -9.27
N ALA A 694 -18.28 3.99 -10.06
CA ALA A 694 -18.59 4.32 -11.45
C ALA A 694 -18.84 3.06 -12.30
N ALA A 695 -17.98 2.05 -12.19
CA ALA A 695 -18.15 0.78 -12.91
C ALA A 695 -19.42 0.03 -12.49
N SER A 696 -19.87 0.18 -11.24
CA SER A 696 -21.08 -0.47 -10.73
C SER A 696 -22.37 -0.01 -11.42
N TYR A 697 -22.34 1.12 -12.13
CA TYR A 697 -23.52 1.64 -12.85
C TYR A 697 -23.86 0.82 -14.10
N TYR A 698 -22.89 0.13 -14.72
CA TYR A 698 -23.09 -0.61 -15.97
C TYR A 698 -22.62 -2.08 -15.91
N SER A 699 -21.80 -2.44 -14.93
CA SER A 699 -21.24 -3.80 -14.79
C SER A 699 -21.88 -4.56 -13.63
N PRO A 700 -22.44 -5.76 -13.86
CA PRO A 700 -22.96 -6.60 -12.78
C PRO A 700 -21.89 -7.06 -11.81
N LEU A 701 -20.68 -7.41 -12.29
CA LEU A 701 -19.56 -7.78 -11.43
C LEU A 701 -19.11 -6.61 -10.54
N SER A 702 -18.94 -5.42 -11.11
CA SER A 702 -18.54 -4.23 -10.35
C SER A 702 -19.65 -3.79 -9.38
N SER A 703 -20.94 -4.00 -9.72
CA SER A 703 -22.06 -3.81 -8.79
C SER A 703 -22.00 -4.81 -7.63
N PHE A 704 -21.64 -6.06 -7.89
CA PHE A 704 -21.41 -7.04 -6.82
C PHE A 704 -20.26 -6.59 -5.88
N TYR A 705 -19.14 -6.12 -6.43
CA TYR A 705 -18.03 -5.60 -5.61
C TYR A 705 -18.41 -4.36 -4.80
N ASP A 706 -19.14 -3.41 -5.38
CA ASP A 706 -19.60 -2.21 -4.65
C ASP A 706 -20.54 -2.58 -3.48
N ARG A 707 -21.41 -3.58 -3.67
CA ARG A 707 -22.35 -4.09 -2.64
C ARG A 707 -21.68 -4.99 -1.59
N THR A 708 -20.47 -5.48 -1.81
CA THR A 708 -19.76 -6.41 -0.91
C THR A 708 -18.51 -5.81 -0.26
N GLY A 709 -18.07 -4.62 -0.71
CA GLY A 709 -16.86 -4.01 -0.19
C GLY A 709 -16.64 -2.53 -0.53
N GLY A 710 -17.45 -1.93 -1.43
CA GLY A 710 -17.36 -0.53 -1.84
C GLY A 710 -18.30 0.42 -1.09
N ILE A 711 -18.61 1.54 -1.73
CA ILE A 711 -19.52 2.57 -1.17
C ILE A 711 -20.91 1.98 -0.86
N GLY A 712 -21.43 1.12 -1.76
CA GLY A 712 -22.72 0.44 -1.55
C GLY A 712 -22.73 -0.43 -0.28
N PHE A 713 -21.62 -1.12 0.01
CA PHE A 713 -21.47 -1.89 1.26
C PHE A 713 -21.38 -0.98 2.50
N TYR A 714 -20.65 0.13 2.41
CA TYR A 714 -20.59 1.12 3.47
C TYR A 714 -21.97 1.68 3.81
N GLN A 715 -22.76 2.06 2.81
CA GLN A 715 -24.13 2.53 2.97
C GLN A 715 -25.07 1.46 3.56
N PHE A 716 -24.83 0.19 3.23
CA PHE A 716 -25.53 -0.94 3.88
C PHE A 716 -25.17 -1.02 5.36
N LEU A 717 -23.90 -0.91 5.72
CA LEU A 717 -23.43 -0.90 7.12
C LEU A 717 -24.04 0.26 7.90
N GLU A 718 -24.03 1.48 7.38
CA GLU A 718 -24.67 2.66 8.00
C GLU A 718 -26.13 2.36 8.34
N LYS A 719 -26.87 1.84 7.36
CA LYS A 719 -28.29 1.53 7.53
C LYS A 719 -28.56 0.47 8.60
N ILE A 720 -27.77 -0.60 8.66
CA ILE A 720 -27.97 -1.65 9.67
C ILE A 720 -27.52 -1.19 11.04
N THR A 721 -26.45 -0.42 11.16
CA THR A 721 -25.96 0.15 12.43
C THR A 721 -26.98 1.14 12.99
N GLU A 722 -27.54 2.01 12.17
CA GLU A 722 -28.64 2.91 12.54
C GLU A 722 -29.86 2.14 13.08
N ARG A 723 -30.25 1.07 12.40
CA ARG A 723 -31.35 0.22 12.87
C ARG A 723 -31.03 -0.51 14.18
N CYS A 724 -29.79 -0.99 14.34
CA CYS A 724 -29.34 -1.59 15.59
C CYS A 724 -29.40 -0.63 16.77
N SER A 725 -29.23 0.68 16.52
CA SER A 725 -29.31 1.72 17.56
C SER A 725 -30.74 2.18 17.88
N LYS A 726 -31.66 2.14 16.88
CA LYS A 726 -33.01 2.70 16.98
C LYS A 726 -34.10 1.64 17.25
N GLU A 727 -33.92 0.39 16.77
CA GLU A 727 -34.92 -0.67 16.85
C GLU A 727 -34.53 -1.72 17.90
N GLU A 728 -35.28 -1.84 18.99
CA GLU A 728 -35.04 -2.85 20.01
C GLU A 728 -35.14 -4.28 19.41
N GLY A 729 -34.16 -5.13 19.73
CA GLY A 729 -34.08 -6.52 19.26
C GLY A 729 -33.69 -6.65 17.77
N TYR A 730 -33.27 -5.56 17.07
CA TYR A 730 -32.83 -5.66 15.69
C TYR A 730 -31.51 -6.42 15.58
N ARG A 731 -30.60 -6.32 16.57
CA ARG A 731 -29.32 -7.07 16.59
C ARG A 731 -29.58 -8.58 16.57
N LEU A 732 -30.58 -9.05 17.35
CA LEU A 732 -30.99 -10.46 17.33
C LEU A 732 -31.56 -10.87 15.95
N LYS A 733 -32.35 -9.99 15.31
CA LYS A 733 -32.87 -10.25 13.95
C LYS A 733 -31.73 -10.35 12.94
N LEU A 734 -30.75 -9.45 13.03
CA LEU A 734 -29.56 -9.48 12.20
C LEU A 734 -28.76 -10.77 12.38
N GLY A 735 -28.51 -11.17 13.64
CA GLY A 735 -27.82 -12.43 13.95
C GLY A 735 -28.55 -13.67 13.39
N LYS A 736 -29.88 -13.70 13.48
CA LYS A 736 -30.69 -14.78 12.86
C LYS A 736 -30.58 -14.75 11.34
N LYS A 737 -30.58 -13.56 10.72
CA LYS A 737 -30.41 -13.41 9.27
C LYS A 737 -29.03 -13.91 8.81
N LEU A 738 -27.96 -13.54 9.54
CA LEU A 738 -26.60 -14.04 9.25
C LEU A 738 -26.52 -15.57 9.37
N MET A 739 -27.21 -16.14 10.36
CA MET A 739 -27.26 -17.59 10.52
C MET A 739 -28.02 -18.29 9.38
N GLU A 740 -29.11 -17.70 8.85
CA GLU A 740 -29.81 -18.21 7.67
C GLU A 740 -28.92 -18.17 6.43
N VAL A 741 -28.24 -17.05 6.22
CA VAL A 741 -27.31 -16.86 5.09
C VAL A 741 -26.15 -17.86 5.20
N ALA A 742 -25.55 -18.04 6.38
CA ALA A 742 -24.47 -19.00 6.60
C ALA A 742 -24.90 -20.44 6.29
N LYS A 743 -26.09 -20.87 6.78
CA LYS A 743 -26.63 -22.18 6.50
C LYS A 743 -26.93 -22.45 5.03
N THR A 744 -27.28 -21.41 4.28
CA THR A 744 -27.53 -21.51 2.85
C THR A 744 -26.21 -21.57 2.06
N LEU A 745 -25.23 -20.78 2.49
CA LEU A 745 -23.95 -20.61 1.77
C LEU A 745 -23.02 -21.80 2.00
N PHE A 746 -22.83 -22.23 3.28
CA PHE A 746 -21.86 -23.25 3.66
C PHE A 746 -22.44 -24.66 3.58
N THR A 747 -22.54 -25.18 2.36
CA THR A 747 -23.08 -26.52 2.08
C THR A 747 -22.14 -27.34 1.21
N ALA A 748 -22.18 -28.68 1.36
CA ALA A 748 -21.31 -29.58 0.62
C ALA A 748 -21.46 -29.45 -0.91
N SER A 749 -22.68 -29.27 -1.39
CA SER A 749 -22.99 -29.11 -2.83
C SER A 749 -22.63 -27.74 -3.40
N ASN A 750 -22.24 -26.78 -2.56
CA ASN A 750 -21.85 -25.43 -2.94
C ASN A 750 -20.33 -25.17 -2.84
N MET A 751 -19.55 -26.22 -2.51
CA MET A 751 -18.12 -26.10 -2.20
C MET A 751 -17.25 -26.42 -3.41
N THR A 752 -16.21 -25.62 -3.58
CA THR A 752 -15.05 -25.87 -4.46
C THR A 752 -13.79 -25.66 -3.64
N VAL A 753 -12.74 -26.45 -3.90
CA VAL A 753 -11.47 -26.34 -3.17
C VAL A 753 -10.34 -26.00 -4.13
N SER A 754 -9.46 -25.09 -3.73
CA SER A 754 -8.17 -24.88 -4.38
C SER A 754 -7.07 -25.19 -3.38
N TYR A 755 -6.07 -25.98 -3.80
CA TYR A 755 -4.97 -26.36 -2.93
C TYR A 755 -3.65 -26.26 -3.66
N THR A 756 -2.76 -25.41 -3.14
CA THR A 756 -1.39 -25.25 -3.66
C THR A 756 -0.44 -25.94 -2.72
N ALA A 757 0.15 -27.03 -3.18
CA ALA A 757 1.10 -27.88 -2.47
C ALA A 757 1.77 -28.83 -3.47
N ASP A 758 2.92 -29.41 -3.12
CA ASP A 758 3.50 -30.52 -3.87
C ASP A 758 2.69 -31.83 -3.68
N GLU A 759 3.13 -32.92 -4.30
CA GLU A 759 2.46 -34.23 -4.24
C GLU A 759 2.40 -34.80 -2.80
N GLU A 760 3.39 -34.50 -1.94
CA GLU A 760 3.36 -34.94 -0.54
C GLU A 760 2.23 -34.24 0.21
N GLY A 761 2.13 -32.93 0.06
CA GLY A 761 1.05 -32.14 0.65
C GLY A 761 -0.32 -32.56 0.12
N TYR A 762 -0.43 -32.75 -1.20
CA TYR A 762 -1.68 -33.20 -1.82
C TYR A 762 -2.15 -34.55 -1.31
N GLY A 763 -1.24 -35.49 -1.07
CA GLY A 763 -1.57 -36.85 -0.60
C GLY A 763 -2.37 -36.88 0.70
N ARG A 764 -2.38 -35.79 1.48
CA ARG A 764 -3.16 -35.68 2.73
C ARG A 764 -4.58 -35.11 2.52
N LEU A 765 -4.81 -34.39 1.42
CA LEU A 765 -6.05 -33.65 1.19
C LEU A 765 -7.29 -34.54 1.05
N PRO A 766 -7.29 -35.69 0.31
CA PRO A 766 -8.52 -36.46 0.08
C PRO A 766 -9.21 -36.93 1.36
N ALA A 767 -8.43 -37.38 2.35
CA ALA A 767 -8.97 -37.86 3.63
C ALA A 767 -9.56 -36.72 4.48
N ALA A 768 -8.81 -35.61 4.61
CA ALA A 768 -9.23 -34.43 5.38
C ALA A 768 -10.48 -33.79 4.74
N LEU A 769 -10.52 -33.67 3.41
CA LEU A 769 -11.66 -33.11 2.68
C LEU A 769 -12.92 -34.00 2.80
N ALA A 770 -12.75 -35.33 2.74
CA ALA A 770 -13.86 -36.27 2.90
C ALA A 770 -14.49 -36.16 4.31
N ALA A 771 -13.66 -36.02 5.36
CA ALA A 771 -14.12 -35.81 6.72
C ALA A 771 -14.89 -34.48 6.86
N PHE A 772 -14.33 -33.39 6.33
CA PHE A 772 -14.97 -32.07 6.33
C PHE A 772 -16.30 -32.06 5.54
N LYS A 773 -16.34 -32.65 4.37
CA LYS A 773 -17.58 -32.78 3.59
C LYS A 773 -18.67 -33.50 4.37
N ALA A 774 -18.35 -34.55 5.12
CA ALA A 774 -19.30 -35.36 5.84
C ALA A 774 -20.07 -34.60 6.95
N VAL A 775 -19.50 -33.49 7.48
CA VAL A 775 -20.13 -32.64 8.50
C VAL A 775 -20.89 -31.45 7.91
N LEU A 776 -20.65 -31.08 6.66
CA LEU A 776 -21.38 -30.00 5.99
C LEU A 776 -22.81 -30.45 5.60
N PRO A 777 -23.83 -29.58 5.72
CA PRO A 777 -25.15 -29.85 5.17
C PRO A 777 -25.13 -30.00 3.66
N GLU A 778 -26.03 -30.81 3.10
CA GLU A 778 -26.04 -31.10 1.62
C GLU A 778 -26.45 -29.90 0.76
N GLY A 779 -27.24 -28.98 1.27
CA GLY A 779 -27.77 -27.85 0.47
C GLY A 779 -29.06 -28.27 -0.31
N ASN A 780 -29.77 -27.25 -0.77
CA ASN A 780 -31.06 -27.42 -1.47
C ASN A 780 -30.96 -27.38 -3.00
N GLY A 781 -29.75 -27.09 -3.55
CA GLY A 781 -29.49 -26.98 -4.98
C GLY A 781 -30.13 -25.79 -5.69
N ILE A 782 -30.79 -24.89 -4.96
CA ILE A 782 -31.38 -23.67 -5.52
C ILE A 782 -30.28 -22.67 -5.88
N ARG A 783 -30.38 -22.07 -7.07
CA ARG A 783 -29.53 -21.00 -7.55
C ARG A 783 -30.39 -19.82 -7.96
N TYR A 784 -29.96 -18.63 -7.62
CA TYR A 784 -30.58 -17.37 -7.96
C TYR A 784 -29.75 -16.63 -9.00
N PRO A 785 -30.35 -16.11 -10.09
CA PRO A 785 -29.63 -15.20 -10.99
C PRO A 785 -29.33 -13.90 -10.27
N TYR A 786 -28.18 -13.29 -10.59
CA TYR A 786 -27.87 -11.96 -10.09
C TYR A 786 -28.75 -10.92 -10.79
N GLU A 787 -29.55 -10.19 -10.02
CA GLU A 787 -30.43 -9.15 -10.55
C GLU A 787 -29.67 -7.84 -10.72
N PHE A 788 -29.44 -7.44 -11.96
CA PHE A 788 -28.74 -6.20 -12.29
C PHE A 788 -29.53 -5.37 -13.31
N LYS A 789 -29.64 -4.06 -13.03
CA LYS A 789 -30.19 -3.07 -13.97
C LYS A 789 -29.17 -1.94 -14.10
N PRO A 790 -28.63 -1.69 -15.31
CA PRO A 790 -27.74 -0.55 -15.54
C PRO A 790 -28.47 0.77 -15.23
N GLU A 791 -27.80 1.65 -14.47
CA GLU A 791 -28.31 2.99 -14.14
C GLU A 791 -27.12 3.92 -13.93
N LEU A 792 -26.94 4.87 -14.84
CA LEU A 792 -25.88 5.87 -14.77
C LEU A 792 -26.24 6.94 -13.72
N LYS A 793 -25.75 6.74 -12.50
CA LYS A 793 -26.02 7.66 -11.38
C LYS A 793 -25.15 8.90 -11.42
N ASN A 794 -23.92 8.77 -11.93
CA ASN A 794 -22.93 9.85 -11.99
C ASN A 794 -22.92 10.68 -10.71
N GLU A 795 -22.32 10.08 -9.64
CA GLU A 795 -22.39 10.61 -8.29
C GLU A 795 -21.13 11.43 -7.94
N GLY A 796 -21.36 12.60 -7.34
CA GLY A 796 -20.32 13.38 -6.66
C GLY A 796 -20.43 13.22 -5.14
N PHE A 797 -19.40 12.62 -4.51
CA PHE A 797 -19.37 12.39 -3.07
C PHE A 797 -18.52 13.46 -2.39
N ARG A 798 -19.16 14.26 -1.55
CA ARG A 798 -18.59 15.37 -0.79
C ARG A 798 -17.91 14.86 0.48
N THR A 799 -16.69 15.32 0.73
CA THR A 799 -15.88 14.99 1.93
C THR A 799 -15.12 16.22 2.42
N ALA A 800 -14.50 16.14 3.58
CA ALA A 800 -13.61 17.19 4.11
C ALA A 800 -12.20 17.18 3.47
N SER A 801 -11.96 16.37 2.42
CA SER A 801 -10.67 16.30 1.72
C SER A 801 -10.32 17.61 1.03
N GLN A 802 -9.03 17.91 0.92
CA GLN A 802 -8.51 19.05 0.15
C GLN A 802 -8.27 18.71 -1.33
N VAL A 803 -8.42 17.46 -1.71
CA VAL A 803 -8.18 16.95 -3.07
C VAL A 803 -9.34 16.09 -3.56
N ASN A 804 -9.35 15.77 -4.85
CA ASN A 804 -10.36 14.95 -5.48
C ASN A 804 -9.77 13.63 -6.01
N TYR A 805 -10.66 12.69 -6.27
CA TYR A 805 -10.43 11.41 -6.93
C TYR A 805 -11.51 11.24 -7.98
N VAL A 806 -11.13 11.38 -9.26
CA VAL A 806 -12.08 11.44 -10.37
C VAL A 806 -11.98 10.17 -11.20
N ALA A 807 -13.05 9.40 -11.27
CA ALA A 807 -13.10 8.14 -11.99
C ALA A 807 -14.10 8.22 -13.16
N CYS A 808 -13.59 8.01 -14.38
CA CYS A 808 -14.39 7.81 -15.60
C CYS A 808 -14.26 6.34 -16.03
N CYS A 809 -15.37 5.62 -16.11
CA CYS A 809 -15.40 4.19 -16.41
C CYS A 809 -16.32 3.88 -17.60
N GLY A 810 -16.07 2.74 -18.26
CA GLY A 810 -16.92 2.31 -19.38
C GLY A 810 -16.55 0.92 -19.89
N THR A 811 -17.22 0.50 -20.96
CA THR A 811 -16.99 -0.80 -21.57
C THR A 811 -16.86 -0.69 -23.08
N PHE A 812 -15.98 -1.52 -23.64
CA PHE A 812 -15.79 -1.69 -25.08
C PHE A 812 -16.26 -3.08 -25.59
N GLY A 813 -16.71 -3.93 -24.67
CA GLY A 813 -17.12 -5.28 -24.97
C GLY A 813 -15.96 -6.28 -25.08
N GLU A 814 -16.15 -7.46 -24.50
CA GLU A 814 -15.13 -8.51 -24.38
C GLU A 814 -14.51 -8.95 -25.71
N SER A 815 -15.33 -9.08 -26.77
CA SER A 815 -14.90 -9.59 -28.08
C SER A 815 -13.90 -8.70 -28.80
N THR A 816 -13.71 -7.47 -28.36
CA THR A 816 -12.78 -6.49 -28.95
C THR A 816 -11.46 -6.37 -28.18
N TYR A 817 -11.29 -7.13 -27.09
CA TYR A 817 -10.04 -7.15 -26.34
C TYR A 817 -8.86 -7.63 -27.19
N THR A 818 -7.75 -6.91 -27.06
CA THR A 818 -6.47 -7.23 -27.73
C THR A 818 -5.30 -6.91 -26.81
N GLY A 819 -4.17 -7.64 -26.97
CA GLY A 819 -2.94 -7.36 -26.27
C GLY A 819 -2.39 -5.93 -26.48
N ALA A 820 -2.76 -5.26 -27.57
CA ALA A 820 -2.42 -3.86 -27.80
C ALA A 820 -2.89 -2.92 -26.65
N LEU A 821 -3.95 -3.29 -25.92
CA LEU A 821 -4.44 -2.55 -24.76
C LEU A 821 -3.46 -2.54 -23.58
N LYS A 822 -2.60 -3.54 -23.46
CA LYS A 822 -1.52 -3.56 -22.45
C LYS A 822 -0.47 -2.49 -22.76
N VAL A 823 -0.12 -2.34 -24.05
CA VAL A 823 0.80 -1.29 -24.50
C VAL A 823 0.13 0.08 -24.41
N LEU A 824 -1.13 0.17 -24.79
CA LEU A 824 -1.92 1.41 -24.63
C LEU A 824 -1.96 1.88 -23.18
N LYS A 825 -2.08 0.97 -22.20
CA LYS A 825 -2.01 1.30 -20.77
C LYS A 825 -0.72 2.06 -20.43
N VAL A 826 0.43 1.58 -20.91
CA VAL A 826 1.73 2.26 -20.68
C VAL A 826 1.73 3.64 -21.35
N ILE A 827 1.31 3.73 -22.61
CA ILE A 827 1.24 5.00 -23.35
C ILE A 827 0.33 5.99 -22.64
N LEU A 828 -0.90 5.60 -22.33
CA LEU A 828 -1.84 6.51 -21.68
C LEU A 828 -1.37 6.98 -20.31
N ASN A 829 -0.89 6.04 -19.47
CA ASN A 829 -0.48 6.39 -18.11
C ASN A 829 0.70 7.36 -18.09
N TYR A 830 1.68 7.22 -18.99
CA TYR A 830 2.95 7.93 -18.89
C TYR A 830 3.19 9.01 -19.97
N GLU A 831 2.48 8.97 -21.11
CA GLU A 831 2.60 10.02 -22.14
C GLU A 831 1.44 11.01 -22.12
N TYR A 832 0.21 10.56 -21.84
CA TYR A 832 -0.96 11.41 -21.92
C TYR A 832 -1.48 11.84 -20.56
N LEU A 833 -1.84 10.87 -19.69
CA LEU A 833 -2.42 11.18 -18.38
C LEU A 833 -1.40 11.82 -17.44
N TRP A 834 -0.17 11.28 -17.38
CA TRP A 834 0.89 11.83 -16.54
C TRP A 834 1.18 13.29 -16.87
N VAL A 835 1.38 13.59 -18.15
CA VAL A 835 1.68 14.94 -18.59
C VAL A 835 0.53 15.91 -18.30
N ASN A 836 -0.72 15.51 -18.60
CA ASN A 836 -1.86 16.42 -18.48
C ASN A 836 -2.44 16.52 -17.05
N LEU A 837 -2.45 15.42 -16.28
CA LEU A 837 -3.03 15.40 -14.94
C LEU A 837 -2.01 15.69 -13.85
N ARG A 838 -0.78 15.10 -13.94
CA ARG A 838 0.24 15.28 -12.92
C ARG A 838 1.11 16.52 -13.21
N VAL A 839 1.84 16.51 -14.32
CA VAL A 839 2.82 17.57 -14.60
C VAL A 839 2.15 18.94 -14.75
N LYS A 840 1.10 19.03 -15.56
CA LYS A 840 0.36 20.29 -15.79
C LYS A 840 -0.75 20.52 -14.78
N GLY A 841 -1.47 19.46 -14.40
CA GLY A 841 -2.66 19.53 -13.54
C GLY A 841 -2.35 19.55 -12.06
N GLY A 842 -1.18 19.03 -11.64
CA GLY A 842 -0.75 18.95 -10.25
C GLY A 842 -1.36 17.78 -9.46
N ALA A 843 -1.99 16.81 -10.11
CA ALA A 843 -2.42 15.56 -9.47
C ALA A 843 -1.20 14.73 -9.08
N TYR A 844 -1.28 14.00 -7.98
CA TYR A 844 -0.19 13.10 -7.57
C TYR A 844 -0.06 11.88 -8.48
N GLY A 845 -1.18 11.32 -8.95
CA GLY A 845 -1.16 10.16 -9.83
C GLY A 845 -2.36 10.05 -10.75
N CYS A 846 -2.21 9.20 -11.74
CA CYS A 846 -3.25 8.86 -12.71
C CYS A 846 -3.09 7.40 -13.17
N MET A 847 -4.20 6.75 -13.46
CA MET A 847 -4.23 5.34 -13.80
C MET A 847 -5.25 5.05 -14.89
N SER A 848 -4.89 4.14 -15.80
CA SER A 848 -5.84 3.49 -16.70
C SER A 848 -5.78 1.97 -16.55
N SER A 849 -6.90 1.30 -16.77
CA SER A 849 -7.00 -0.16 -16.71
C SER A 849 -7.94 -0.67 -17.80
N PHE A 850 -7.56 -1.76 -18.47
CA PHE A 850 -8.31 -2.40 -19.55
C PHE A 850 -8.47 -3.89 -19.23
N GLY A 851 -9.67 -4.30 -18.81
CA GLY A 851 -10.00 -5.68 -18.49
C GLY A 851 -10.25 -6.52 -19.74
N ARG A 852 -9.91 -7.83 -19.69
CA ARG A 852 -10.29 -8.78 -20.76
C ARG A 852 -11.82 -8.91 -20.92
N ASN A 853 -12.56 -8.58 -19.88
CA ASN A 853 -14.04 -8.49 -19.89
C ASN A 853 -14.58 -7.22 -20.59
N GLY A 854 -13.71 -6.35 -21.10
CA GLY A 854 -14.09 -5.11 -21.76
C GLY A 854 -14.27 -3.91 -20.85
N GLU A 855 -14.15 -4.07 -19.54
CA GLU A 855 -14.24 -2.95 -18.59
C GLU A 855 -12.99 -2.09 -18.63
N THR A 856 -13.19 -0.78 -18.60
CA THR A 856 -12.12 0.21 -18.58
C THR A 856 -12.34 1.22 -17.47
N MET A 857 -11.25 1.59 -16.79
CA MET A 857 -11.24 2.60 -15.73
C MET A 857 -10.12 3.61 -16.01
N LEU A 858 -10.48 4.89 -15.93
CA LEU A 858 -9.57 6.04 -15.95
C LEU A 858 -9.74 6.76 -14.61
N VAL A 859 -8.67 6.95 -13.85
CA VAL A 859 -8.77 7.45 -12.48
C VAL A 859 -7.65 8.43 -12.17
N SER A 860 -7.97 9.58 -11.51
CA SER A 860 -6.98 10.47 -10.91
C SER A 860 -6.86 10.23 -9.40
N TYR A 861 -5.67 10.55 -8.85
CA TYR A 861 -5.33 10.33 -7.45
C TYR A 861 -4.74 11.60 -6.83
N ARG A 862 -5.33 12.06 -5.71
CA ARG A 862 -4.97 13.32 -5.04
C ARG A 862 -4.91 14.49 -6.04
N ASP A 863 -6.02 14.73 -6.69
CA ASP A 863 -6.15 15.65 -7.81
C ASP A 863 -6.70 17.01 -7.32
N PRO A 864 -6.02 18.13 -7.53
CA PRO A 864 -6.54 19.45 -7.20
C PRO A 864 -7.66 19.92 -8.15
N LYS A 865 -7.84 19.23 -9.28
CA LYS A 865 -8.80 19.54 -10.34
C LYS A 865 -9.96 18.54 -10.34
N LEU A 866 -11.07 18.88 -11.01
CA LEU A 866 -12.22 18.00 -11.16
C LEU A 866 -12.71 17.98 -12.61
N GLY A 867 -13.34 19.04 -13.10
CA GLY A 867 -13.87 19.10 -14.47
C GLY A 867 -12.78 19.18 -15.54
N GLU A 868 -11.63 19.79 -15.24
CA GLU A 868 -10.47 19.76 -16.14
C GLU A 868 -9.97 18.33 -16.35
N THR A 869 -9.91 17.53 -15.29
CA THR A 869 -9.54 16.12 -15.35
C THR A 869 -10.48 15.31 -16.23
N ASN A 870 -11.80 15.54 -16.11
CA ASN A 870 -12.77 14.89 -16.99
C ASN A 870 -12.56 15.27 -18.46
N ARG A 871 -12.27 16.54 -18.76
CA ARG A 871 -11.93 16.98 -20.14
C ARG A 871 -10.68 16.32 -20.71
N VAL A 872 -9.68 16.04 -19.85
CA VAL A 872 -8.49 15.28 -20.25
C VAL A 872 -8.89 13.85 -20.67
N TYR A 873 -9.78 13.18 -19.94
CA TYR A 873 -10.26 11.85 -20.35
C TYR A 873 -11.00 11.91 -21.69
N GLU A 874 -11.85 12.92 -21.90
CA GLU A 874 -12.59 13.12 -23.16
C GLU A 874 -11.65 13.36 -24.37
N GLY A 875 -10.44 13.86 -24.15
CA GLY A 875 -9.44 14.10 -25.18
C GLY A 875 -8.68 12.84 -25.65
N ILE A 876 -8.77 11.70 -24.94
CA ILE A 876 -8.00 10.50 -25.27
C ILE A 876 -8.23 9.98 -26.71
N PRO A 877 -9.45 9.89 -27.26
CA PRO A 877 -9.65 9.39 -28.62
C PRO A 877 -8.97 10.23 -29.69
N GLU A 878 -8.95 11.56 -29.52
CA GLU A 878 -8.28 12.45 -30.48
C GLU A 878 -6.76 12.35 -30.39
N TYR A 879 -6.22 12.24 -29.17
CA TYR A 879 -4.81 11.92 -28.95
C TYR A 879 -4.41 10.64 -29.68
N LEU A 880 -5.20 9.57 -29.57
CA LEU A 880 -4.92 8.29 -30.24
C LEU A 880 -4.99 8.40 -31.77
N ARG A 881 -5.94 9.14 -32.35
CA ARG A 881 -6.02 9.32 -33.81
C ARG A 881 -4.78 10.01 -34.38
N THR A 882 -4.21 10.90 -33.63
CA THR A 882 -3.03 11.68 -34.01
C THR A 882 -1.70 11.08 -33.53
N PHE A 883 -1.77 9.94 -32.80
CA PHE A 883 -0.60 9.29 -32.21
C PHE A 883 0.45 8.93 -33.26
N SER A 884 1.67 9.40 -33.05
CA SER A 884 2.79 9.18 -34.02
C SER A 884 4.11 9.13 -33.27
N ILE A 885 4.78 7.98 -33.31
CA ILE A 885 6.07 7.73 -32.69
C ILE A 885 6.96 6.90 -33.64
N ASP A 886 8.24 6.83 -33.33
CA ASP A 886 9.17 5.96 -34.03
C ASP A 886 9.20 4.52 -33.49
N ASP A 887 9.96 3.63 -34.17
CA ASP A 887 10.09 2.21 -33.79
C ASP A 887 10.80 2.02 -32.44
N ARG A 888 11.67 2.93 -32.04
CA ARG A 888 12.37 2.88 -30.75
C ARG A 888 11.40 3.12 -29.60
N ASP A 889 10.60 4.17 -29.68
CA ASP A 889 9.59 4.49 -28.67
C ASP A 889 8.50 3.41 -28.63
N MET A 890 8.06 2.91 -29.77
CA MET A 890 7.14 1.77 -29.80
C MET A 890 7.70 0.53 -29.10
N THR A 891 8.99 0.25 -29.29
CA THR A 891 9.69 -0.86 -28.59
C THR A 891 9.75 -0.60 -27.10
N LYS A 892 9.99 0.63 -26.65
CA LYS A 892 9.99 1.04 -25.23
C LYS A 892 8.65 0.68 -24.56
N TYR A 893 7.53 1.08 -25.14
CA TYR A 893 6.21 0.78 -24.53
C TYR A 893 5.87 -0.70 -24.53
N VAL A 894 6.33 -1.45 -25.54
CA VAL A 894 6.20 -2.92 -25.55
C VAL A 894 6.95 -3.52 -24.36
N ILE A 895 8.20 -3.11 -24.12
CA ILE A 895 9.01 -3.60 -22.99
C ILE A 895 8.32 -3.26 -21.66
N GLY A 896 7.87 -2.02 -21.46
CA GLY A 896 7.15 -1.61 -20.26
C GLY A 896 5.87 -2.41 -20.00
N ALA A 897 5.17 -2.83 -21.05
CA ALA A 897 4.01 -3.71 -20.90
C ALA A 897 4.38 -5.11 -20.36
N PHE A 898 5.60 -5.59 -20.58
CA PHE A 898 6.08 -6.87 -20.08
C PHE A 898 6.51 -6.82 -18.60
N SER A 899 6.82 -5.68 -18.05
CA SER A 899 7.09 -5.51 -16.61
C SER A 899 5.94 -6.09 -15.75
N GLU A 900 4.69 -5.82 -16.14
CA GLU A 900 3.50 -6.37 -15.46
C GLU A 900 3.24 -7.84 -15.84
N LEU A 901 3.42 -8.20 -17.13
CA LEU A 901 3.10 -9.55 -17.62
C LEU A 901 4.06 -10.62 -17.10
N ASP A 902 5.32 -10.27 -16.88
CA ASP A 902 6.39 -11.17 -16.45
C ASP A 902 6.80 -10.93 -14.97
N ALA A 903 5.96 -10.22 -14.20
CA ALA A 903 6.22 -10.02 -12.77
C ALA A 903 6.37 -11.37 -12.05
N PRO A 904 7.44 -11.58 -11.26
CA PRO A 904 7.67 -12.85 -10.57
C PRO A 904 6.59 -13.13 -9.54
N LEU A 905 6.14 -14.38 -9.46
CA LEU A 905 5.12 -14.84 -8.54
C LEU A 905 5.67 -15.88 -7.58
N ASN A 906 5.38 -15.74 -6.29
CA ASN A 906 5.64 -16.79 -5.31
C ASN A 906 4.65 -17.97 -5.48
N PRO A 907 4.86 -19.14 -4.84
CA PRO A 907 3.97 -20.29 -4.99
C PRO A 907 2.51 -20.02 -4.64
N ALA A 908 2.23 -19.21 -3.60
CA ALA A 908 0.88 -18.83 -3.20
C ALA A 908 0.19 -17.99 -4.29
N ALA A 909 0.90 -17.01 -4.86
CA ALA A 909 0.41 -16.17 -5.94
C ALA A 909 0.21 -16.97 -7.25
N LYS A 910 1.11 -17.92 -7.58
CA LYS A 910 0.92 -18.86 -8.71
C LYS A 910 -0.35 -19.71 -8.52
N GLY A 911 -0.57 -20.24 -7.33
CA GLY A 911 -1.81 -20.96 -7.01
C GLY A 911 -3.06 -20.10 -7.15
N ALA A 912 -3.01 -18.85 -6.70
CA ALA A 912 -4.11 -17.89 -6.88
C ALA A 912 -4.36 -17.55 -8.37
N ARG A 913 -3.30 -17.39 -9.17
CA ARG A 913 -3.38 -17.17 -10.63
C ARG A 913 -4.03 -18.38 -11.32
N ASN A 914 -3.67 -19.60 -10.93
CA ASN A 914 -4.24 -20.83 -11.47
C ASN A 914 -5.74 -20.94 -11.14
N LEU A 915 -6.13 -20.67 -9.89
CA LEU A 915 -7.53 -20.64 -9.50
C LEU A 915 -8.32 -19.57 -10.28
N GLY A 916 -7.76 -18.39 -10.43
CA GLY A 916 -8.36 -17.30 -11.22
C GLY A 916 -8.57 -17.68 -12.68
N ALA A 917 -7.60 -18.35 -13.30
CA ALA A 917 -7.68 -18.86 -14.67
C ALA A 917 -8.81 -19.89 -14.80
N TRP A 918 -8.92 -20.84 -13.87
CA TRP A 918 -10.00 -21.83 -13.85
C TRP A 918 -11.39 -21.17 -13.69
N LEU A 919 -11.53 -20.23 -12.76
CA LEU A 919 -12.81 -19.53 -12.52
C LEU A 919 -13.23 -18.69 -13.72
N SER A 920 -12.29 -17.98 -14.34
CA SER A 920 -12.58 -17.10 -15.49
C SER A 920 -12.61 -17.83 -16.84
N GLY A 921 -12.07 -19.05 -16.93
CA GLY A 921 -11.93 -19.79 -18.20
C GLY A 921 -10.82 -19.22 -19.10
N VAL A 922 -9.85 -18.49 -18.55
CA VAL A 922 -8.66 -18.04 -19.29
C VAL A 922 -7.73 -19.21 -19.52
N THR A 923 -7.29 -19.42 -20.78
CA THR A 923 -6.45 -20.57 -21.18
C THR A 923 -5.03 -20.16 -21.55
N ASP A 924 -4.12 -21.12 -21.63
CA ASP A 924 -2.73 -20.93 -22.10
C ASP A 924 -2.68 -20.32 -23.50
N GLU A 925 -3.60 -20.75 -24.40
CA GLU A 925 -3.67 -20.19 -25.76
C GLU A 925 -4.08 -18.70 -25.74
N MET A 926 -4.95 -18.31 -24.81
CA MET A 926 -5.37 -16.91 -24.67
C MET A 926 -4.22 -16.04 -24.19
N ILE A 927 -3.49 -16.45 -23.17
CA ILE A 927 -2.34 -15.67 -22.67
C ILE A 927 -1.17 -15.66 -23.66
N GLN A 928 -0.94 -16.75 -24.40
CA GLN A 928 0.06 -16.76 -25.47
C GLN A 928 -0.33 -15.81 -26.61
N ARG A 929 -1.59 -15.81 -27.03
CA ARG A 929 -2.09 -14.88 -28.06
C ARG A 929 -1.95 -13.43 -27.62
N GLU A 930 -2.31 -13.12 -26.37
CA GLU A 930 -2.12 -11.77 -25.81
C GLU A 930 -0.64 -11.36 -25.84
N ARG A 931 0.26 -12.26 -25.42
CA ARG A 931 1.71 -12.04 -25.46
C ARG A 931 2.22 -11.79 -26.89
N ASP A 932 1.77 -12.60 -27.86
CA ASP A 932 2.14 -12.40 -29.26
C ASP A 932 1.63 -11.07 -29.82
N GLN A 933 0.43 -10.64 -29.44
CA GLN A 933 -0.12 -9.34 -29.81
C GLN A 933 0.69 -8.19 -29.21
N VAL A 934 1.08 -8.28 -27.92
CA VAL A 934 1.93 -7.26 -27.27
C VAL A 934 3.28 -7.16 -27.95
N LEU A 935 3.95 -8.29 -28.23
CA LEU A 935 5.27 -8.32 -28.89
C LEU A 935 5.26 -7.69 -30.29
N ASN A 936 4.17 -7.81 -31.02
CA ASN A 936 4.07 -7.40 -32.43
C ASN A 936 3.26 -6.12 -32.66
N VAL A 937 2.83 -5.43 -31.58
CA VAL A 937 2.02 -4.22 -31.70
C VAL A 937 2.74 -3.12 -32.50
N THR A 938 1.97 -2.41 -33.29
CA THR A 938 2.41 -1.27 -34.11
C THR A 938 1.67 0.00 -33.70
N GLN A 939 2.15 1.16 -34.17
CA GLN A 939 1.43 2.43 -33.90
C GLN A 939 0.05 2.46 -34.58
N GLU A 940 -0.13 1.75 -35.73
CA GLU A 940 -1.42 1.62 -36.38
C GLU A 940 -2.43 0.85 -35.52
N ASP A 941 -1.97 -0.18 -34.81
CA ASP A 941 -2.80 -0.93 -33.86
C ASP A 941 -3.25 0.01 -32.71
N ILE A 942 -2.36 0.85 -32.19
CA ILE A 942 -2.69 1.84 -31.13
C ILE A 942 -3.69 2.87 -31.64
N ARG A 943 -3.50 3.44 -32.85
CA ARG A 943 -4.46 4.37 -33.47
C ARG A 943 -5.85 3.74 -33.66
N ALA A 944 -5.89 2.48 -34.03
CA ALA A 944 -7.15 1.75 -34.23
C ALA A 944 -7.98 1.63 -32.94
N LEU A 945 -7.38 1.78 -31.76
CA LEU A 945 -8.06 1.76 -30.46
C LEU A 945 -8.86 3.04 -30.16
N ALA A 946 -8.70 4.12 -30.96
CA ALA A 946 -9.43 5.38 -30.72
C ALA A 946 -10.95 5.19 -30.68
N GLY A 947 -11.53 4.41 -31.62
CA GLY A 947 -12.97 4.10 -31.63
C GLY A 947 -13.42 3.24 -30.44
N LEU A 948 -12.53 2.39 -29.92
CA LEU A 948 -12.78 1.60 -28.72
C LEU A 948 -12.87 2.52 -27.50
N LEU A 949 -11.94 3.49 -27.34
CA LEU A 949 -11.96 4.46 -26.27
C LEU A 949 -13.17 5.42 -26.37
N GLU A 950 -13.62 5.78 -27.56
CA GLU A 950 -14.90 6.49 -27.74
C GLU A 950 -16.08 5.69 -27.17
N SER A 951 -16.13 4.39 -27.42
CA SER A 951 -17.17 3.52 -26.86
C SER A 951 -17.13 3.49 -25.34
N VAL A 952 -15.93 3.45 -24.73
CA VAL A 952 -15.73 3.53 -23.29
C VAL A 952 -16.29 4.85 -22.74
N LEU A 953 -15.88 5.99 -23.32
CA LEU A 953 -16.33 7.32 -22.87
C LEU A 953 -17.84 7.52 -23.09
N ASN A 954 -18.41 6.97 -24.17
CA ASN A 954 -19.84 7.00 -24.46
C ASN A 954 -20.68 6.18 -23.44
N THR A 955 -20.07 5.30 -22.64
CA THR A 955 -20.76 4.69 -21.49
C THR A 955 -21.20 5.78 -20.51
N GLY A 956 -20.42 6.85 -20.36
CA GLY A 956 -20.76 8.04 -19.58
C GLY A 956 -20.82 7.82 -18.07
N ALA A 957 -20.11 6.83 -17.54
CA ALA A 957 -20.07 6.52 -16.11
C ALA A 957 -18.98 7.34 -15.41
N LEU A 958 -19.40 8.29 -14.57
CA LEU A 958 -18.52 9.19 -13.81
C LEU A 958 -18.82 9.09 -12.31
N CYS A 959 -17.78 9.01 -11.49
CA CYS A 959 -17.88 9.16 -10.03
C CYS A 959 -16.70 9.97 -9.53
N ALA A 960 -16.96 10.92 -8.65
CA ALA A 960 -15.90 11.64 -7.94
C ALA A 960 -16.12 11.59 -6.43
N ILE A 961 -15.01 11.47 -5.69
CA ILE A 961 -14.95 11.62 -4.24
C ILE A 961 -13.97 12.75 -3.97
N GLY A 962 -14.37 13.78 -3.18
CA GLY A 962 -13.41 14.85 -2.95
C GLY A 962 -13.94 16.05 -2.21
N ASN A 963 -13.28 17.17 -2.47
CA ASN A 963 -13.50 18.43 -1.79
C ASN A 963 -14.96 18.89 -1.89
N ASP A 964 -15.52 19.17 -0.73
CA ASP A 964 -16.93 19.55 -0.55
C ASP A 964 -17.36 20.70 -1.47
N GLN A 965 -16.58 21.78 -1.51
CA GLN A 965 -16.92 22.97 -2.28
C GLN A 965 -16.70 22.77 -3.80
N GLN A 966 -15.66 22.04 -4.20
CA GLN A 966 -15.37 21.79 -5.62
C GLN A 966 -16.46 20.91 -6.26
N ILE A 967 -16.91 19.86 -5.56
CA ILE A 967 -18.01 19.01 -6.02
C ILE A 967 -19.28 19.85 -6.24
N VAL A 968 -19.59 20.80 -5.34
CA VAL A 968 -20.75 21.70 -5.47
C VAL A 968 -20.57 22.69 -6.62
N ASN A 969 -19.37 23.26 -6.78
CA ASN A 969 -19.09 24.23 -7.84
C ASN A 969 -19.20 23.64 -9.25
N GLU A 970 -18.93 22.35 -9.39
CA GLU A 970 -18.99 21.63 -10.67
C GLU A 970 -20.14 20.59 -10.70
N GLN A 971 -21.25 20.93 -10.05
CA GLN A 971 -22.40 20.05 -9.91
C GLN A 971 -23.01 19.57 -11.23
N GLU A 972 -22.78 20.28 -12.32
CA GLU A 972 -23.26 19.91 -13.66
C GLU A 972 -22.66 18.62 -14.21
N LEU A 973 -21.55 18.16 -13.64
CA LEU A 973 -20.92 16.87 -14.00
C LEU A 973 -21.69 15.67 -13.44
N PHE A 974 -22.56 15.89 -12.45
CA PHE A 974 -23.19 14.83 -11.69
C PHE A 974 -24.72 14.83 -11.82
N ASN A 975 -25.30 13.64 -11.80
CA ASN A 975 -26.77 13.49 -11.67
C ASN A 975 -27.17 13.57 -10.19
N GLU A 976 -26.30 13.18 -9.28
CA GLU A 976 -26.53 13.18 -7.84
C GLU A 976 -25.29 13.68 -7.08
N ILE A 977 -25.50 14.57 -6.11
CA ILE A 977 -24.46 14.99 -5.18
C ILE A 977 -24.86 14.54 -3.77
N LYS A 978 -23.93 13.92 -3.05
CA LYS A 978 -24.17 13.35 -1.73
C LYS A 978 -22.99 13.60 -0.80
N HIS A 979 -23.20 13.60 0.51
CA HIS A 979 -22.12 13.39 1.45
C HIS A 979 -21.74 11.90 1.43
N LEU A 980 -20.44 11.60 1.52
CA LEU A 980 -19.98 10.22 1.56
C LEU A 980 -20.25 9.62 2.93
N TYR A 981 -20.11 10.42 3.98
CA TYR A 981 -20.29 10.04 5.38
C TYR A 981 -21.42 10.84 6.04
N HIS A 982 -22.17 10.17 6.94
CA HIS A 982 -23.29 10.76 7.69
C HIS A 982 -23.10 10.68 9.20
#